data_5e46edf82158da2511b5c4ea9de5596a
#
_entry.id   5e46edf82158da2511b5c4ea9de5596a
#
_cell.length_a   1.000
_cell.length_b   1.000
_cell.length_c   1.000
_cell.angle_alpha   90.00
_cell.angle_beta   90.00
_cell.angle_gamma   90.00
#
_symmetry.space_group_name_H-M   'P 1'
#
loop_
_entity.id
_entity.type
_entity.pdbx_description
1 polymer ?
#
loop_
_entity_poly.entity_id
_entity_poly.type
_entity_poly.pdbx_seq_one_letter_code
_entity_poly.pdbx_strand_id
1 'polypeptide(L)'
;MNKRLISIISIFSLCVAMTGCSNKNNDSSSNSTENSQITTTSPKSESIGEIDTYIKLSDNNTTVDGEGVTVENNTITITNAGTYSVSGSLSDGQVIINTNKEEKTYILLDGANITCSNSAAINVISSKKTVISLADGTKNYIRDGSEYVFEDETTDEPNAAIFSKEDLTFIGTGSLEVSGNYDRAIVSKDDLVIQGGNINVTSVGDALRGKDSVVVTGGNITINAGGDGIKSNNTEDTSKGYVSIEGGKLDITAGQDGIQGETNTLIKDGDIKIYSGGGSANSSSDKNNKEWGNWGGRPDQIPKGPNEQTTTTENTDTSEESTSAKGIKAGVNITIDGGTIDIDSSDDSIHSNDSLVINSGNINLSSGDDGIHSDSTLEINGGDINLTKSYEGIESEVITINDGKIHVVTSDDGMNAAGGNDGSSMNGRPGQNNFTSESNGAININGGYIVVDADGDGIDSNGNIEMNDGVVILNGSTNGGNGALDYDGNFNISGGTLVAAGSLGMVQTPSDASSQNSLNISVSQQDANSIIHLEDESGNNVLTFAPSKTYQSVVVSSPKIKSNSTYKVYVGGSSTGTQSDGLYSGGTYSKGTEVGSTIVSSSITSITQDGVSSGGSMGMPGGGRGGNKGNMQSAPQSNVRNENIQQGNIQGEIQ
;
A
#
# COMPACT_ATOMS: atom_id res chain seq x y z
N MET A 1 -29.67 52.08 34.15
CA MET A 1 -28.40 52.83 34.17
C MET A 1 -27.26 51.89 33.85
N ASN A 2 -26.38 52.33 32.99
CA ASN A 2 -25.09 51.74 32.50
C ASN A 2 -25.15 50.60 31.50
N LYS A 3 -25.13 51.08 30.25
CA LYS A 3 -24.68 50.36 29.04
C LYS A 3 -23.16 50.15 29.11
N ARG A 4 -22.68 48.97 28.74
CA ARG A 4 -21.28 48.76 28.33
C ARG A 4 -21.25 48.34 26.89
N LEU A 5 -20.66 49.21 26.06
CA LEU A 5 -20.26 49.00 24.68
C LEU A 5 -19.12 47.98 24.66
N ILE A 6 -19.19 46.99 23.75
CA ILE A 6 -18.05 46.16 23.36
C ILE A 6 -17.70 46.55 21.92
N SER A 7 -16.50 47.06 21.79
CA SER A 7 -15.90 47.51 20.52
C SER A 7 -15.30 46.29 19.77
N ILE A 8 -15.75 46.08 18.54
CA ILE A 8 -15.15 45.10 17.63
C ILE A 8 -14.03 45.80 16.86
N ILE A 9 -12.80 45.33 17.05
CA ILE A 9 -11.64 45.77 16.29
C ILE A 9 -11.45 44.83 15.10
N SER A 10 -11.75 45.33 13.89
CA SER A 10 -11.38 44.67 12.65
C SER A 10 -9.93 44.99 12.29
N ILE A 11 -9.12 43.97 12.19
CA ILE A 11 -7.75 44.09 11.67
C ILE A 11 -7.77 43.82 10.18
N PHE A 12 -7.58 44.87 9.39
CA PHE A 12 -7.27 44.80 7.96
C PHE A 12 -5.79 44.52 7.80
N SER A 13 -5.46 43.39 7.18
CA SER A 13 -4.09 43.08 6.76
C SER A 13 -3.89 43.57 5.32
N LEU A 14 -3.00 44.55 5.19
CA LEU A 14 -2.64 45.20 3.93
C LEU A 14 -1.46 44.47 3.30
N CYS A 15 -1.66 43.76 2.20
CA CYS A 15 -0.55 43.20 1.41
C CYS A 15 0.09 44.29 0.55
N VAL A 16 1.34 44.60 0.85
CA VAL A 16 2.20 45.47 0.01
C VAL A 16 2.96 44.59 -0.97
N ALA A 17 2.67 44.74 -2.25
CA ALA A 17 3.47 44.20 -3.34
C ALA A 17 4.72 45.06 -3.56
N MET A 18 5.90 44.46 -3.43
CA MET A 18 7.16 45.06 -3.90
C MET A 18 7.62 44.34 -5.17
N THR A 19 7.57 45.02 -6.26
CA THR A 19 8.27 44.71 -7.51
C THR A 19 9.73 45.15 -7.39
N GLY A 20 10.63 44.22 -7.65
CA GLY A 20 12.07 44.50 -7.76
C GLY A 20 12.67 43.63 -8.86
N CYS A 21 13.14 44.26 -9.93
CA CYS A 21 13.77 43.66 -11.10
C CYS A 21 15.24 43.33 -10.89
N SER A 22 15.66 42.26 -11.60
CA SER A 22 16.95 42.07 -12.27
C SER A 22 18.18 41.60 -11.47
N ASN A 23 18.67 40.40 -11.69
CA ASN A 23 19.75 40.11 -12.66
C ASN A 23 20.05 38.61 -12.80
N LYS A 24 20.48 38.26 -14.02
CA LYS A 24 20.85 36.92 -14.48
C LYS A 24 22.15 36.41 -13.85
N ASN A 25 22.23 35.13 -13.52
CA ASN A 25 23.02 34.07 -14.17
C ASN A 25 23.20 32.86 -13.25
N ASN A 26 23.00 31.78 -13.83
CA ASN A 26 23.63 30.46 -13.83
C ASN A 26 22.72 29.28 -13.43
N ASP A 27 22.65 28.43 -14.42
CA ASP A 27 22.06 27.10 -14.45
C ASP A 27 22.48 26.21 -13.26
N SER A 28 21.52 25.69 -12.59
CA SER A 28 21.46 24.31 -12.12
C SER A 28 19.98 23.93 -12.17
N SER A 29 19.65 23.08 -13.12
CA SER A 29 18.31 22.51 -13.27
C SER A 29 18.07 21.53 -12.10
N SER A 30 17.44 22.00 -11.05
CA SER A 30 16.66 21.13 -10.18
C SER A 30 15.29 21.00 -10.83
N ASN A 31 14.99 19.89 -11.46
CA ASN A 31 13.64 19.49 -11.79
C ASN A 31 12.92 19.24 -10.45
N SER A 32 12.27 20.24 -9.92
CA SER A 32 11.18 20.02 -9.00
C SER A 32 10.01 19.53 -9.87
N THR A 33 9.75 18.25 -9.84
CA THR A 33 8.49 17.68 -10.26
C THR A 33 7.42 18.36 -9.42
N GLU A 34 6.63 19.24 -10.02
CA GLU A 34 5.43 19.77 -9.36
C GLU A 34 4.50 18.58 -9.15
N ASN A 35 4.44 18.09 -7.92
CA ASN A 35 3.46 17.12 -7.48
C ASN A 35 2.09 17.78 -7.63
N SER A 36 1.42 17.53 -8.73
CA SER A 36 0.08 18.06 -9.01
C SER A 36 -0.93 17.33 -8.12
N GLN A 37 -1.04 17.77 -6.87
CA GLN A 37 -2.16 17.36 -6.03
C GLN A 37 -3.45 17.72 -6.74
N ILE A 38 -4.22 16.71 -7.16
CA ILE A 38 -5.55 16.93 -7.68
C ILE A 38 -6.41 17.45 -6.53
N THR A 39 -6.74 18.73 -6.57
CA THR A 39 -7.75 19.31 -5.70
C THR A 39 -9.12 18.87 -6.20
N THR A 40 -9.59 17.71 -5.73
CA THR A 40 -10.99 17.32 -5.95
C THR A 40 -11.87 18.25 -5.14
N THR A 41 -12.75 18.99 -5.83
CA THR A 41 -13.79 19.75 -5.13
C THR A 41 -14.88 18.79 -4.70
N SER A 42 -15.15 18.73 -3.39
CA SER A 42 -16.26 17.92 -2.86
C SER A 42 -17.56 18.26 -3.57
N PRO A 43 -18.34 17.25 -3.99
CA PRO A 43 -19.59 17.49 -4.69
C PRO A 43 -20.57 18.28 -3.82
N LYS A 44 -21.34 19.17 -4.47
CA LYS A 44 -22.38 19.93 -3.75
C LYS A 44 -23.40 18.95 -3.18
N SER A 45 -23.87 19.23 -1.97
CA SER A 45 -24.97 18.49 -1.36
C SER A 45 -26.23 18.63 -2.22
N GLU A 46 -26.81 17.50 -2.60
CA GLU A 46 -28.09 17.46 -3.30
C GLU A 46 -29.24 17.32 -2.28
N SER A 47 -30.42 17.79 -2.66
CA SER A 47 -31.66 17.62 -1.89
C SER A 47 -32.84 17.49 -2.83
N ILE A 48 -33.83 16.70 -2.44
CA ILE A 48 -35.06 16.54 -3.21
C ILE A 48 -36.04 17.68 -2.91
N GLY A 49 -36.74 18.16 -3.95
CA GLY A 49 -37.80 19.15 -3.85
C GLY A 49 -39.19 18.56 -3.59
N GLU A 50 -40.24 19.34 -3.92
CA GLU A 50 -41.62 18.83 -3.95
C GLU A 50 -41.75 17.75 -5.03
N ILE A 51 -42.64 16.77 -4.79
CA ILE A 51 -42.88 15.68 -5.77
C ILE A 51 -43.86 16.18 -6.83
N ASP A 52 -43.42 16.13 -8.08
CA ASP A 52 -44.25 16.50 -9.23
C ASP A 52 -45.16 15.35 -9.66
N THR A 53 -44.68 14.11 -9.59
CA THR A 53 -45.37 12.92 -10.08
C THR A 53 -45.16 11.71 -9.17
N TYR A 54 -46.25 11.01 -8.85
CA TYR A 54 -46.21 9.79 -8.08
C TYR A 54 -46.39 8.57 -8.98
N ILE A 55 -45.49 7.60 -8.91
CA ILE A 55 -45.50 6.36 -9.65
C ILE A 55 -45.68 5.20 -8.65
N LYS A 56 -46.80 4.51 -8.75
CA LYS A 56 -47.04 3.32 -7.94
C LYS A 56 -46.91 2.08 -8.82
N LEU A 57 -45.81 1.38 -8.67
CA LEU A 57 -45.46 0.20 -9.46
C LEU A 57 -46.37 -0.98 -9.11
N SER A 58 -46.78 -1.70 -10.15
CA SER A 58 -47.55 -2.97 -10.06
C SER A 58 -47.48 -3.70 -11.40
N ASP A 59 -47.24 -5.00 -11.39
CA ASP A 59 -47.05 -5.82 -12.59
C ASP A 59 -48.14 -5.71 -13.67
N ASN A 60 -49.38 -5.45 -13.28
CA ASN A 60 -50.49 -5.39 -14.21
C ASN A 60 -51.18 -4.05 -14.27
N ASN A 61 -50.82 -3.11 -13.42
CA ASN A 61 -51.53 -1.84 -13.32
C ASN A 61 -50.69 -0.78 -12.57
N THR A 62 -49.50 -0.48 -13.09
CA THR A 62 -48.76 0.67 -12.62
C THR A 62 -49.57 1.94 -12.82
N THR A 63 -49.71 2.75 -11.79
CA THR A 63 -50.47 4.00 -11.83
C THR A 63 -49.52 5.20 -11.69
N VAL A 64 -49.85 6.26 -12.46
CA VAL A 64 -49.14 7.51 -12.48
C VAL A 64 -50.09 8.63 -12.11
N ASP A 65 -49.74 9.42 -11.10
CA ASP A 65 -50.45 10.65 -10.70
C ASP A 65 -49.50 11.82 -10.93
N GLY A 66 -49.68 12.53 -12.04
CA GLY A 66 -48.82 13.58 -12.57
C GLY A 66 -48.52 13.41 -14.04
N GLU A 67 -47.48 14.07 -14.55
CA GLU A 67 -47.11 14.10 -15.94
C GLU A 67 -45.67 13.63 -16.19
N GLY A 68 -45.26 13.48 -17.45
CA GLY A 68 -43.86 13.17 -17.83
C GLY A 68 -43.46 11.70 -17.68
N VAL A 69 -44.46 10.79 -17.64
CA VAL A 69 -44.24 9.34 -17.55
C VAL A 69 -45.09 8.60 -18.57
N THR A 70 -44.49 7.65 -19.24
CA THR A 70 -45.23 6.67 -20.07
C THR A 70 -45.08 5.28 -19.45
N VAL A 71 -46.15 4.47 -19.56
CA VAL A 71 -46.16 3.09 -19.07
C VAL A 71 -46.55 2.19 -20.22
N GLU A 72 -45.65 1.31 -20.62
CA GLU A 72 -45.88 0.31 -21.66
C GLU A 72 -45.53 -1.09 -21.09
N ASN A 73 -46.56 -1.90 -20.85
CA ASN A 73 -46.43 -3.15 -20.11
C ASN A 73 -45.79 -2.85 -18.72
N ASN A 74 -44.65 -3.51 -18.41
CA ASN A 74 -43.89 -3.25 -17.15
C ASN A 74 -42.67 -2.34 -17.33
N THR A 75 -42.63 -1.61 -18.45
CA THR A 75 -41.61 -0.59 -18.70
C THR A 75 -42.19 0.79 -18.39
N ILE A 76 -41.60 1.47 -17.40
CA ILE A 76 -41.96 2.80 -16.95
C ILE A 76 -40.90 3.76 -17.48
N THR A 77 -41.26 4.65 -18.41
CA THR A 77 -40.30 5.63 -18.96
C THR A 77 -40.62 7.03 -18.47
N ILE A 78 -39.69 7.63 -17.75
CA ILE A 78 -39.71 9.04 -17.36
C ILE A 78 -39.12 9.84 -18.52
N THR A 79 -39.96 10.73 -19.09
CA THR A 79 -39.63 11.47 -20.33
C THR A 79 -39.37 12.95 -20.10
N ASN A 80 -39.76 13.51 -18.95
CA ASN A 80 -39.54 14.90 -18.58
C ASN A 80 -38.65 14.97 -17.33
N ALA A 81 -37.81 15.99 -17.27
CA ALA A 81 -37.11 16.29 -16.02
C ALA A 81 -38.10 16.75 -14.94
N GLY A 82 -37.84 16.42 -13.69
CA GLY A 82 -38.73 16.71 -12.56
C GLY A 82 -38.39 15.83 -11.35
N THR A 83 -39.30 15.82 -10.38
CA THR A 83 -39.18 15.07 -9.14
C THR A 83 -40.26 13.98 -9.05
N TYR A 84 -39.85 12.73 -9.01
CA TYR A 84 -40.71 11.56 -9.08
C TYR A 84 -40.62 10.75 -7.80
N SER A 85 -41.75 10.36 -7.23
CA SER A 85 -41.82 9.38 -6.15
C SER A 85 -42.18 8.02 -6.73
N VAL A 86 -41.33 7.01 -6.49
CA VAL A 86 -41.51 5.65 -6.98
C VAL A 86 -41.71 4.70 -5.81
N SER A 87 -42.84 4.01 -5.80
CA SER A 87 -43.20 3.04 -4.75
C SER A 87 -43.85 1.78 -5.34
N GLY A 88 -43.97 0.72 -4.54
CA GLY A 88 -44.61 -0.54 -4.97
C GLY A 88 -43.64 -1.51 -5.61
N SER A 89 -44.13 -2.46 -6.44
CA SER A 89 -43.30 -3.58 -6.91
C SER A 89 -43.54 -3.92 -8.36
N LEU A 90 -42.42 -4.20 -9.07
CA LEU A 90 -42.38 -4.89 -10.36
C LEU A 90 -41.64 -6.20 -10.17
N SER A 91 -42.30 -7.32 -10.48
CA SER A 91 -41.67 -8.64 -10.42
C SER A 91 -40.80 -8.93 -11.65
N ASP A 92 -41.09 -8.29 -12.77
CA ASP A 92 -40.28 -8.28 -14.00
C ASP A 92 -40.62 -7.04 -14.83
N GLY A 93 -39.75 -6.03 -14.76
CA GLY A 93 -39.91 -4.76 -15.46
C GLY A 93 -38.82 -3.78 -15.11
N GLN A 94 -38.84 -2.60 -15.70
CA GLN A 94 -37.77 -1.61 -15.55
C GLN A 94 -38.31 -0.17 -15.45
N VAL A 95 -37.51 0.69 -14.84
CA VAL A 95 -37.68 2.15 -14.86
C VAL A 95 -36.60 2.76 -15.73
N ILE A 96 -37.01 3.42 -16.81
CA ILE A 96 -36.11 4.10 -17.74
C ILE A 96 -36.21 5.61 -17.49
N ILE A 97 -35.08 6.27 -17.39
CA ILE A 97 -34.98 7.74 -17.36
C ILE A 97 -34.40 8.21 -18.69
N ASN A 98 -35.22 8.91 -19.48
CA ASN A 98 -34.83 9.45 -20.78
C ASN A 98 -35.34 10.89 -20.91
N THR A 99 -34.65 11.81 -20.28
CA THR A 99 -35.04 13.22 -20.12
C THR A 99 -34.08 14.15 -20.84
N ASN A 100 -34.33 15.46 -20.75
CA ASN A 100 -33.47 16.45 -21.34
C ASN A 100 -32.08 16.47 -20.66
N LYS A 101 -31.01 16.44 -21.45
CA LYS A 101 -29.61 16.49 -20.99
C LYS A 101 -29.20 17.76 -20.27
N GLU A 102 -29.98 18.81 -20.35
CA GLU A 102 -29.70 20.09 -19.68
C GLU A 102 -30.33 20.21 -18.28
N GLU A 103 -31.19 19.23 -17.90
CA GLU A 103 -32.00 19.29 -16.68
C GLU A 103 -31.81 18.04 -15.83
N LYS A 104 -31.86 18.23 -14.48
CA LYS A 104 -31.76 17.14 -13.52
C LYS A 104 -33.08 16.40 -13.34
N THR A 105 -33.00 15.12 -13.10
CA THR A 105 -34.14 14.27 -12.73
C THR A 105 -33.94 13.71 -11.31
N TYR A 106 -34.94 13.87 -10.45
CA TYR A 106 -34.92 13.40 -9.07
C TYR A 106 -35.89 12.24 -8.89
N ILE A 107 -35.41 11.14 -8.32
CA ILE A 107 -36.19 9.93 -8.07
C ILE A 107 -36.18 9.64 -6.57
N LEU A 108 -37.31 9.81 -5.90
CA LEU A 108 -37.50 9.35 -4.52
C LEU A 108 -37.92 7.87 -4.56
N LEU A 109 -37.07 6.96 -4.10
CA LEU A 109 -37.44 5.58 -3.85
C LEU A 109 -38.13 5.48 -2.49
N ASP A 110 -39.43 5.22 -2.52
CA ASP A 110 -40.31 5.18 -1.34
C ASP A 110 -40.95 3.78 -1.18
N GLY A 111 -40.10 2.79 -0.89
CA GLY A 111 -40.49 1.39 -0.80
C GLY A 111 -40.67 0.75 -2.19
N ALA A 112 -39.77 1.06 -3.11
CA ALA A 112 -39.73 0.47 -4.45
C ALA A 112 -39.02 -0.89 -4.44
N ASN A 113 -39.63 -1.88 -5.11
CA ASN A 113 -39.02 -3.19 -5.35
C ASN A 113 -39.09 -3.49 -6.85
N ILE A 114 -37.95 -3.44 -7.53
CA ILE A 114 -37.87 -3.55 -8.99
C ILE A 114 -36.94 -4.70 -9.34
N THR A 115 -37.47 -5.69 -10.05
CA THR A 115 -36.68 -6.76 -10.64
C THR A 115 -36.84 -6.70 -12.16
N CYS A 116 -35.74 -6.85 -12.90
CA CYS A 116 -35.76 -6.96 -14.36
C CYS A 116 -34.97 -8.21 -14.74
N SER A 117 -35.62 -9.17 -15.42
CA SER A 117 -35.02 -10.47 -15.70
C SER A 117 -33.98 -10.45 -16.82
N ASN A 118 -33.96 -9.41 -17.66
CA ASN A 118 -33.21 -9.42 -18.93
C ASN A 118 -32.54 -8.09 -19.28
N SER A 119 -32.48 -7.13 -18.34
CA SER A 119 -31.83 -5.81 -18.50
C SER A 119 -31.63 -5.13 -17.13
N ALA A 120 -31.13 -3.90 -17.14
CA ALA A 120 -31.06 -3.04 -15.97
C ALA A 120 -32.46 -2.78 -15.39
N ALA A 121 -32.64 -2.90 -14.09
CA ALA A 121 -33.89 -2.59 -13.42
C ALA A 121 -34.16 -1.07 -13.36
N ILE A 122 -33.08 -0.26 -13.24
CA ILE A 122 -33.12 1.19 -13.44
C ILE A 122 -32.07 1.54 -14.50
N ASN A 123 -32.54 2.18 -15.60
CA ASN A 123 -31.70 2.52 -16.74
C ASN A 123 -31.81 4.02 -17.08
N VAL A 124 -30.75 4.77 -16.82
CA VAL A 124 -30.66 6.21 -17.19
C VAL A 124 -30.02 6.30 -18.58
N ILE A 125 -30.84 6.55 -19.58
CA ILE A 125 -30.39 6.73 -20.97
C ILE A 125 -29.93 8.16 -21.22
N SER A 126 -30.65 9.14 -20.63
CA SER A 126 -30.37 10.56 -20.80
C SER A 126 -30.94 11.39 -19.64
N SER A 127 -30.13 12.24 -19.07
CA SER A 127 -30.47 13.28 -18.09
C SER A 127 -29.22 14.14 -17.91
N LYS A 128 -29.32 15.38 -17.43
CA LYS A 128 -28.11 16.10 -17.01
C LYS A 128 -27.41 15.42 -15.83
N LYS A 129 -28.22 14.92 -14.90
CA LYS A 129 -27.86 14.19 -13.69
C LYS A 129 -29.09 13.52 -13.14
N THR A 130 -28.99 12.28 -12.75
CA THR A 130 -30.05 11.60 -12.01
C THR A 130 -29.69 11.51 -10.53
N VAL A 131 -30.57 12.03 -9.67
CA VAL A 131 -30.43 11.96 -8.22
C VAL A 131 -31.43 10.97 -7.65
N ILE A 132 -30.97 9.87 -7.10
CA ILE A 132 -31.78 8.86 -6.41
C ILE A 132 -31.76 9.16 -4.93
N SER A 133 -32.92 9.51 -4.36
CA SER A 133 -33.13 9.75 -2.95
C SER A 133 -33.79 8.55 -2.29
N LEU A 134 -33.26 8.13 -1.17
CA LEU A 134 -33.80 7.02 -0.37
C LEU A 134 -34.70 7.61 0.74
N ALA A 135 -36.00 7.39 0.63
CA ALA A 135 -36.97 7.92 1.60
C ALA A 135 -36.71 7.35 3.00
N ASP A 136 -36.80 8.21 4.01
CA ASP A 136 -36.51 7.83 5.41
C ASP A 136 -37.40 6.67 5.89
N GLY A 137 -36.78 5.71 6.56
CA GLY A 137 -37.46 4.52 7.12
C GLY A 137 -37.92 3.51 6.07
N THR A 138 -37.69 3.72 4.78
CA THR A 138 -38.06 2.77 3.72
C THR A 138 -36.96 1.78 3.40
N LYS A 139 -37.36 0.66 2.75
CA LYS A 139 -36.46 -0.33 2.17
C LYS A 139 -36.78 -0.47 0.69
N ASN A 140 -35.76 -0.33 -0.13
CA ASN A 140 -35.85 -0.41 -1.58
C ASN A 140 -34.99 -1.58 -2.08
N TYR A 141 -35.45 -2.28 -3.11
CA TYR A 141 -34.78 -3.45 -3.68
C TYR A 141 -34.69 -3.30 -5.19
N ILE A 142 -33.50 -3.35 -5.73
CA ILE A 142 -33.23 -3.25 -7.16
C ILE A 142 -32.41 -4.47 -7.58
N ARG A 143 -32.93 -5.25 -8.51
CA ARG A 143 -32.29 -6.49 -8.97
C ARG A 143 -32.39 -6.63 -10.47
N ASP A 144 -31.33 -7.08 -11.09
CA ASP A 144 -31.34 -7.54 -12.48
C ASP A 144 -31.39 -9.08 -12.58
N GLY A 145 -31.47 -9.59 -13.81
CA GLY A 145 -31.34 -11.01 -14.13
C GLY A 145 -29.88 -11.40 -14.40
N SER A 146 -29.66 -12.72 -14.47
CA SER A 146 -28.32 -13.26 -14.81
C SER A 146 -28.02 -13.26 -16.32
N GLU A 147 -28.99 -12.96 -17.16
CA GLU A 147 -28.86 -12.93 -18.62
C GLU A 147 -29.50 -11.64 -19.14
N TYR A 148 -28.81 -10.92 -20.03
CA TYR A 148 -29.33 -9.72 -20.66
C TYR A 148 -29.67 -9.94 -22.12
N VAL A 149 -30.71 -9.25 -22.59
CA VAL A 149 -31.13 -9.23 -24.00
C VAL A 149 -30.84 -7.84 -24.54
N PHE A 150 -29.85 -7.73 -25.41
CA PHE A 150 -29.49 -6.49 -26.05
C PHE A 150 -30.24 -6.30 -27.36
N GLU A 151 -30.66 -5.08 -27.66
CA GLU A 151 -31.30 -4.74 -28.94
C GLU A 151 -30.28 -4.81 -30.10
N ASP A 152 -29.00 -4.57 -29.80
CA ASP A 152 -27.89 -4.61 -30.74
C ASP A 152 -26.77 -5.49 -30.16
N GLU A 153 -26.42 -6.57 -30.86
CA GLU A 153 -25.37 -7.52 -30.47
C GLU A 153 -23.97 -6.90 -30.43
N THR A 154 -23.82 -5.65 -30.91
CA THR A 154 -22.54 -4.89 -30.85
C THR A 154 -22.38 -4.07 -29.59
N THR A 155 -23.39 -3.99 -28.73
CA THR A 155 -23.36 -3.27 -27.45
C THR A 155 -23.34 -4.24 -26.28
N ASP A 156 -22.62 -3.85 -25.21
CA ASP A 156 -22.59 -4.50 -23.91
C ASP A 156 -23.28 -3.66 -22.81
N GLU A 157 -24.07 -2.65 -23.22
CA GLU A 157 -24.76 -1.72 -22.32
C GLU A 157 -26.29 -1.80 -22.48
N PRO A 158 -27.04 -1.74 -21.35
CA PRO A 158 -26.61 -1.64 -19.95
C PRO A 158 -25.95 -2.93 -19.46
N ASN A 159 -25.13 -2.84 -18.39
CA ASN A 159 -24.45 -3.99 -17.79
C ASN A 159 -24.43 -3.93 -16.25
N ALA A 160 -25.48 -3.36 -15.67
CA ALA A 160 -25.64 -3.26 -14.22
C ALA A 160 -27.12 -3.20 -13.83
N ALA A 161 -27.45 -3.58 -12.60
CA ALA A 161 -28.81 -3.49 -12.07
C ALA A 161 -29.33 -2.04 -12.03
N ILE A 162 -28.45 -1.08 -11.69
CA ILE A 162 -28.68 0.36 -11.88
C ILE A 162 -27.59 0.87 -12.83
N PHE A 163 -28.00 1.26 -14.01
CA PHE A 163 -27.08 1.73 -15.06
C PHE A 163 -27.41 3.17 -15.44
N SER A 164 -26.38 4.03 -15.53
CA SER A 164 -26.53 5.41 -15.99
C SER A 164 -25.48 5.76 -17.03
N LYS A 165 -25.91 6.41 -18.14
CA LYS A 165 -25.01 7.00 -19.12
C LYS A 165 -24.50 8.39 -18.71
N GLU A 166 -25.08 8.96 -17.67
CA GLU A 166 -24.88 10.33 -17.21
C GLU A 166 -24.58 10.29 -15.69
N ASP A 167 -24.29 11.44 -15.08
CA ASP A 167 -24.07 11.58 -13.63
C ASP A 167 -25.14 10.88 -12.79
N LEU A 168 -24.72 10.12 -11.80
CA LEU A 168 -25.61 9.43 -10.86
C LEU A 168 -25.25 9.79 -9.42
N THR A 169 -26.25 10.24 -8.65
CA THR A 169 -26.03 10.60 -7.24
C THR A 169 -27.06 9.93 -6.33
N PHE A 170 -26.58 9.36 -5.22
CA PHE A 170 -27.44 8.79 -4.16
C PHE A 170 -27.45 9.70 -2.93
N ILE A 171 -28.66 9.97 -2.40
CA ILE A 171 -28.88 10.79 -1.21
C ILE A 171 -29.95 10.13 -0.31
N GLY A 172 -30.20 10.73 0.86
CA GLY A 172 -31.27 10.32 1.77
C GLY A 172 -30.76 9.40 2.89
N THR A 173 -31.70 8.86 3.68
CA THR A 173 -31.40 8.08 4.88
C THR A 173 -32.03 6.68 4.88
N GLY A 174 -32.87 6.39 3.88
CA GLY A 174 -33.49 5.08 3.70
C GLY A 174 -32.50 3.98 3.33
N SER A 175 -33.02 2.77 3.11
CA SER A 175 -32.20 1.62 2.75
C SER A 175 -32.40 1.23 1.30
N LEU A 176 -31.30 0.81 0.65
CA LEU A 176 -31.27 0.29 -0.70
C LEU A 176 -30.48 -1.03 -0.73
N GLU A 177 -31.07 -2.06 -1.28
CA GLU A 177 -30.40 -3.32 -1.59
C GLU A 177 -30.33 -3.47 -3.11
N VAL A 178 -29.09 -3.61 -3.66
CA VAL A 178 -28.85 -3.77 -5.08
C VAL A 178 -28.19 -5.13 -5.33
N SER A 179 -28.76 -5.90 -6.25
CA SER A 179 -28.18 -7.18 -6.69
C SER A 179 -27.88 -7.11 -8.18
N GLY A 180 -26.60 -7.03 -8.55
CA GLY A 180 -26.08 -7.14 -9.91
C GLY A 180 -25.77 -8.59 -10.23
N ASN A 181 -26.77 -9.30 -10.78
CA ASN A 181 -26.66 -10.73 -11.05
C ASN A 181 -26.07 -11.04 -12.43
N TYR A 182 -26.12 -10.08 -13.35
CA TYR A 182 -25.50 -10.20 -14.67
C TYR A 182 -23.98 -9.93 -14.60
N ASP A 183 -23.61 -8.75 -14.15
CA ASP A 183 -22.23 -8.31 -14.04
C ASP A 183 -22.08 -7.33 -12.85
N ARG A 184 -22.38 -6.06 -13.03
CA ARG A 184 -22.19 -5.00 -12.04
C ARG A 184 -23.48 -4.64 -11.31
N ALA A 185 -23.35 -3.98 -10.18
CA ALA A 185 -24.55 -3.57 -9.45
C ALA A 185 -24.95 -2.11 -9.77
N ILE A 186 -24.06 -1.14 -9.60
CA ILE A 186 -24.31 0.28 -9.85
C ILE A 186 -23.22 0.85 -10.74
N VAL A 187 -23.62 1.34 -11.90
CA VAL A 187 -22.68 1.94 -12.90
C VAL A 187 -23.14 3.33 -13.30
N SER A 188 -22.22 4.28 -13.28
CA SER A 188 -22.29 5.54 -14.03
C SER A 188 -21.21 5.58 -15.10
N LYS A 189 -21.55 6.00 -16.31
CA LYS A 189 -20.56 6.24 -17.39
C LYS A 189 -19.92 7.62 -17.29
N ASP A 190 -20.31 8.36 -16.26
CA ASP A 190 -19.78 9.65 -15.87
C ASP A 190 -19.45 9.61 -14.36
N ASP A 191 -19.85 10.58 -13.55
CA ASP A 191 -19.62 10.59 -12.11
C ASP A 191 -20.62 9.73 -11.33
N LEU A 192 -20.15 8.94 -10.38
CA LEU A 192 -20.95 8.27 -9.36
C LEU A 192 -20.70 8.90 -7.99
N VAL A 193 -21.75 9.48 -7.39
CA VAL A 193 -21.63 10.16 -6.10
C VAL A 193 -22.56 9.52 -5.06
N ILE A 194 -22.06 9.21 -3.87
CA ILE A 194 -22.85 8.71 -2.73
C ILE A 194 -22.71 9.69 -1.57
N GLN A 195 -23.84 10.36 -1.22
CA GLN A 195 -23.86 11.34 -0.14
C GLN A 195 -24.61 10.83 1.11
N GLY A 196 -25.21 9.63 1.05
CA GLY A 196 -25.95 9.06 2.17
C GLY A 196 -26.66 7.77 1.83
N GLY A 197 -27.46 7.28 2.79
CA GLY A 197 -28.23 6.04 2.69
C GLY A 197 -27.57 4.86 3.39
N ASN A 198 -28.39 3.79 3.59
CA ASN A 198 -27.91 2.48 4.00
C ASN A 198 -27.94 1.58 2.76
N ILE A 199 -26.80 1.41 2.10
CA ILE A 199 -26.70 0.79 0.78
C ILE A 199 -25.99 -0.55 0.89
N ASN A 200 -26.70 -1.64 0.59
CA ASN A 200 -26.15 -2.99 0.48
C ASN A 200 -26.06 -3.37 -0.99
N VAL A 201 -24.86 -3.77 -1.42
CA VAL A 201 -24.58 -4.10 -2.82
C VAL A 201 -24.00 -5.49 -2.91
N THR A 202 -24.55 -6.30 -3.81
CA THR A 202 -23.94 -7.57 -4.24
C THR A 202 -23.80 -7.56 -5.76
N SER A 203 -22.69 -8.08 -6.29
CA SER A 203 -22.42 -8.13 -7.73
C SER A 203 -21.60 -9.35 -8.12
N VAL A 204 -21.75 -9.78 -9.38
CA VAL A 204 -20.89 -10.79 -9.99
C VAL A 204 -19.54 -10.19 -10.37
N GLY A 205 -19.55 -8.99 -10.97
CA GLY A 205 -18.38 -8.16 -11.24
C GLY A 205 -18.23 -7.04 -10.23
N ASP A 206 -17.90 -5.81 -10.69
CA ASP A 206 -17.69 -4.64 -9.81
C ASP A 206 -19.01 -4.21 -9.13
N ALA A 207 -18.93 -3.75 -7.88
CA ALA A 207 -20.12 -3.32 -7.17
C ALA A 207 -20.50 -1.87 -7.49
N LEU A 208 -19.60 -0.91 -7.29
CA LEU A 208 -19.79 0.49 -7.57
C LEU A 208 -18.78 0.96 -8.59
N ARG A 209 -19.27 1.45 -9.74
CA ARG A 209 -18.38 1.92 -10.81
C ARG A 209 -18.81 3.27 -11.37
N GLY A 210 -17.91 4.23 -11.35
CA GLY A 210 -18.03 5.51 -12.05
C GLY A 210 -16.90 5.64 -13.07
N LYS A 211 -17.22 5.91 -14.36
CA LYS A 211 -16.14 6.03 -15.35
C LYS A 211 -15.22 7.19 -14.98
N ASP A 212 -15.79 8.36 -14.77
CA ASP A 212 -15.03 9.59 -14.54
C ASP A 212 -14.59 9.74 -13.09
N SER A 213 -15.49 9.44 -12.14
CA SER A 213 -15.14 9.38 -10.74
C SER A 213 -16.12 8.54 -9.91
N VAL A 214 -15.65 8.08 -8.75
CA VAL A 214 -16.52 7.65 -7.64
C VAL A 214 -16.21 8.50 -6.43
N VAL A 215 -17.21 9.22 -5.90
CA VAL A 215 -17.07 10.06 -4.71
C VAL A 215 -18.05 9.64 -3.64
N VAL A 216 -17.55 9.28 -2.46
CA VAL A 216 -18.36 8.94 -1.28
C VAL A 216 -18.15 10.01 -0.21
N THR A 217 -19.20 10.79 0.10
CA THR A 217 -19.13 11.81 1.15
C THR A 217 -19.85 11.40 2.42
N GLY A 218 -20.55 10.25 2.41
CA GLY A 218 -21.27 9.73 3.57
C GLY A 218 -22.10 8.50 3.23
N GLY A 219 -22.85 8.02 4.22
CA GLY A 219 -23.66 6.81 4.13
C GLY A 219 -23.06 5.63 4.88
N ASN A 220 -23.82 4.55 4.91
CA ASN A 220 -23.38 3.25 5.44
C ASN A 220 -23.50 2.24 4.30
N ILE A 221 -22.35 1.82 3.75
CA ILE A 221 -22.26 1.08 2.51
C ILE A 221 -21.63 -0.28 2.81
N THR A 222 -22.35 -1.34 2.47
CA THR A 222 -21.84 -2.72 2.55
C THR A 222 -21.77 -3.30 1.16
N ILE A 223 -20.60 -3.81 0.78
CA ILE A 223 -20.31 -4.33 -0.56
C ILE A 223 -19.86 -5.79 -0.46
N ASN A 224 -20.40 -6.61 -1.37
CA ASN A 224 -19.92 -7.96 -1.66
C ASN A 224 -19.81 -8.12 -3.18
N ALA A 225 -18.62 -7.89 -3.73
CA ALA A 225 -18.33 -7.89 -5.15
C ALA A 225 -17.53 -9.15 -5.55
N GLY A 226 -17.83 -9.72 -6.72
CA GLY A 226 -16.97 -10.72 -7.33
C GLY A 226 -15.75 -10.12 -8.04
N GLY A 227 -15.88 -8.86 -8.51
CA GLY A 227 -14.82 -8.00 -9.04
C GLY A 227 -14.34 -6.98 -8.00
N ASP A 228 -14.17 -5.72 -8.45
CA ASP A 228 -13.75 -4.63 -7.58
C ASP A 228 -14.92 -4.12 -6.71
N GLY A 229 -14.60 -3.68 -5.50
CA GLY A 229 -15.61 -3.10 -4.61
C GLY A 229 -16.05 -1.73 -5.10
N ILE A 230 -15.13 -0.80 -5.26
CA ILE A 230 -15.33 0.56 -5.77
C ILE A 230 -14.29 0.84 -6.84
N LYS A 231 -14.74 1.23 -8.05
CA LYS A 231 -13.85 1.44 -9.19
C LYS A 231 -14.14 2.69 -9.99
N SER A 232 -13.10 3.43 -10.35
CA SER A 232 -13.13 4.42 -11.41
C SER A 232 -12.13 4.06 -12.50
N ASN A 233 -12.51 4.23 -13.80
CA ASN A 233 -11.76 3.62 -14.89
C ASN A 233 -11.63 4.48 -16.15
N ASN A 234 -11.58 5.81 -16.01
CA ASN A 234 -11.31 6.69 -17.14
C ASN A 234 -9.82 6.69 -17.47
N THR A 235 -9.45 6.08 -18.60
CA THR A 235 -8.08 6.05 -19.15
C THR A 235 -7.80 7.17 -20.16
N GLU A 236 -8.82 7.95 -20.54
CA GLU A 236 -8.73 8.92 -21.63
C GLU A 236 -8.38 10.33 -21.13
N ASP A 237 -8.82 10.68 -19.92
CA ASP A 237 -8.64 12.00 -19.30
C ASP A 237 -7.98 11.85 -17.93
N THR A 238 -6.75 12.28 -17.80
CA THR A 238 -5.96 12.17 -16.57
C THR A 238 -6.48 13.00 -15.40
N SER A 239 -7.41 13.92 -15.63
CA SER A 239 -8.14 14.66 -14.58
C SER A 239 -9.34 13.88 -14.03
N LYS A 240 -9.66 12.75 -14.62
CA LYS A 240 -10.75 11.82 -14.29
C LYS A 240 -10.19 10.46 -13.85
N GLY A 241 -11.03 9.46 -13.71
CA GLY A 241 -10.60 8.12 -13.32
C GLY A 241 -10.22 8.02 -11.84
N TYR A 242 -10.72 8.90 -10.98
CA TYR A 242 -10.34 8.92 -9.57
C TYR A 242 -11.44 8.39 -8.64
N VAL A 243 -11.01 7.90 -7.47
CA VAL A 243 -11.89 7.59 -6.34
C VAL A 243 -11.58 8.55 -5.19
N SER A 244 -12.63 9.13 -4.57
CA SER A 244 -12.50 9.96 -3.38
C SER A 244 -13.47 9.51 -2.29
N ILE A 245 -12.94 9.09 -1.14
CA ILE A 245 -13.71 8.79 0.06
C ILE A 245 -13.51 9.96 1.04
N GLU A 246 -14.57 10.72 1.26
CA GLU A 246 -14.54 11.92 2.10
C GLU A 246 -15.22 11.70 3.45
N GLY A 247 -15.80 10.51 3.65
CA GLY A 247 -16.48 10.10 4.88
C GLY A 247 -17.43 8.93 4.65
N GLY A 248 -18.16 8.56 5.69
CA GLY A 248 -19.08 7.42 5.68
C GLY A 248 -18.49 6.19 6.34
N LYS A 249 -19.30 5.12 6.35
CA LYS A 249 -18.87 3.79 6.79
C LYS A 249 -18.95 2.82 5.63
N LEU A 250 -17.82 2.21 5.29
CA LEU A 250 -17.67 1.29 4.18
C LEU A 250 -17.21 -0.08 4.73
N ASP A 251 -17.94 -1.14 4.39
CA ASP A 251 -17.59 -2.52 4.69
C ASP A 251 -17.56 -3.26 3.33
N ILE A 252 -16.34 -3.52 2.82
CA ILE A 252 -16.10 -3.99 1.47
C ILE A 252 -15.51 -5.39 1.50
N THR A 253 -16.19 -6.34 0.86
CA THR A 253 -15.62 -7.63 0.47
C THR A 253 -15.57 -7.66 -1.06
N ALA A 254 -14.37 -7.83 -1.61
CA ALA A 254 -14.11 -7.84 -3.04
C ALA A 254 -13.34 -9.10 -3.45
N GLY A 255 -13.67 -9.63 -4.61
CA GLY A 255 -12.91 -10.73 -5.22
C GLY A 255 -11.62 -10.25 -5.87
N GLN A 256 -11.58 -8.97 -6.24
CA GLN A 256 -10.44 -8.25 -6.77
C GLN A 256 -10.09 -7.06 -5.85
N ASP A 257 -9.79 -5.87 -6.39
CA ASP A 257 -9.38 -4.73 -5.59
C ASP A 257 -10.54 -4.18 -4.74
N GLY A 258 -10.26 -3.80 -3.49
CA GLY A 258 -11.27 -3.21 -2.62
C GLY A 258 -11.72 -1.84 -3.14
N ILE A 259 -10.75 -0.93 -3.38
CA ILE A 259 -10.96 0.40 -3.94
C ILE A 259 -9.89 0.63 -5.02
N GLN A 260 -10.30 0.96 -6.25
CA GLN A 260 -9.40 1.23 -7.36
C GLN A 260 -9.73 2.53 -8.07
N GLY A 261 -8.78 3.46 -8.09
CA GLY A 261 -8.74 4.59 -9.01
C GLY A 261 -7.82 4.31 -10.20
N GLU A 262 -8.29 4.55 -11.42
CA GLU A 262 -7.44 4.46 -12.62
C GLU A 262 -6.32 5.50 -12.60
N THR A 263 -6.59 6.67 -12.04
CA THR A 263 -5.62 7.73 -11.82
C THR A 263 -5.27 7.87 -10.35
N ASN A 264 -6.17 8.42 -9.54
CA ASN A 264 -5.88 8.73 -8.15
C ASN A 264 -6.91 8.11 -7.19
N THR A 265 -6.45 7.78 -5.99
CA THR A 265 -7.32 7.41 -4.88
C THR A 265 -7.05 8.33 -3.69
N LEU A 266 -8.08 9.05 -3.23
CA LEU A 266 -8.00 10.00 -2.13
C LEU A 266 -8.91 9.55 -0.99
N ILE A 267 -8.35 9.33 0.19
CA ILE A 267 -9.08 9.03 1.42
C ILE A 267 -8.93 10.23 2.36
N LYS A 268 -9.97 11.05 2.49
CA LYS A 268 -9.96 12.21 3.39
C LYS A 268 -10.37 11.83 4.81
N ASP A 269 -11.39 10.97 4.92
CA ASP A 269 -11.95 10.49 6.19
C ASP A 269 -12.85 9.28 5.92
N GLY A 270 -13.29 8.58 6.96
CA GLY A 270 -14.23 7.45 6.91
C GLY A 270 -13.85 6.32 7.87
N ASP A 271 -14.81 5.42 8.07
CA ASP A 271 -14.64 4.12 8.76
C ASP A 271 -14.68 3.05 7.65
N ILE A 272 -13.49 2.63 7.19
CA ILE A 272 -13.30 1.82 5.99
C ILE A 272 -12.74 0.46 6.39
N LYS A 273 -13.48 -0.59 6.04
CA LYS A 273 -13.02 -1.96 6.20
C LYS A 273 -13.01 -2.65 4.83
N ILE A 274 -11.88 -3.29 4.49
CA ILE A 274 -11.68 -3.98 3.22
C ILE A 274 -11.17 -5.40 3.46
N TYR A 275 -11.82 -6.34 2.78
CA TYR A 275 -11.37 -7.72 2.65
C TYR A 275 -11.33 -8.08 1.16
N SER A 276 -10.13 -8.19 0.58
CA SER A 276 -9.94 -8.39 -0.87
C SER A 276 -9.21 -9.69 -1.19
N GLY A 277 -9.62 -10.34 -2.27
CA GLY A 277 -8.98 -11.57 -2.78
C GLY A 277 -8.99 -12.77 -1.83
N GLY A 278 -9.81 -12.75 -0.79
CA GLY A 278 -9.82 -13.78 0.25
C GLY A 278 -8.86 -13.53 1.41
N GLY A 279 -8.30 -12.32 1.50
CA GLY A 279 -7.44 -11.84 2.58
C GLY A 279 -6.01 -12.39 2.54
N SER A 280 -5.16 -11.88 3.42
CA SER A 280 -3.73 -12.18 3.51
C SER A 280 -3.39 -13.66 3.73
N ALA A 281 -4.34 -14.46 4.20
CA ALA A 281 -4.19 -15.91 4.30
C ALA A 281 -4.31 -16.65 2.94
N ASN A 282 -4.80 -15.97 1.90
CA ASN A 282 -4.97 -16.52 0.54
C ASN A 282 -3.88 -16.08 -0.44
N SER A 283 -2.79 -15.52 0.07
CA SER A 283 -1.65 -15.06 -0.71
C SER A 283 -1.09 -16.13 -1.66
N SER A 284 -0.65 -15.70 -2.84
CA SER A 284 0.09 -16.53 -3.80
C SER A 284 1.55 -16.72 -3.37
N SER A 285 2.14 -15.77 -2.64
CA SER A 285 3.50 -15.82 -2.13
C SER A 285 3.67 -16.92 -1.07
N ASP A 286 2.70 -17.11 -0.18
CA ASP A 286 2.70 -18.23 0.80
C ASP A 286 2.63 -19.63 0.15
N LYS A 287 2.08 -19.75 -1.06
CA LYS A 287 1.98 -21.02 -1.78
C LYS A 287 3.30 -21.47 -2.40
N ASN A 288 4.17 -20.54 -2.76
CA ASN A 288 5.47 -20.82 -3.36
C ASN A 288 6.56 -21.16 -2.32
N ASN A 289 6.47 -20.64 -1.11
CA ASN A 289 7.43 -20.92 -0.02
C ASN A 289 7.40 -22.34 0.54
N LYS A 290 6.35 -23.13 0.28
CA LYS A 290 6.27 -24.54 0.76
C LYS A 290 7.13 -25.53 -0.03
N GLU A 291 7.68 -25.16 -1.17
CA GLU A 291 8.52 -26.02 -2.01
C GLU A 291 10.04 -25.79 -1.87
N TRP A 292 10.50 -24.80 -1.11
CA TRP A 292 11.94 -24.44 -0.99
C TRP A 292 12.71 -25.10 0.15
N GLY A 293 12.11 -26.04 0.88
CA GLY A 293 12.69 -26.73 2.04
C GLY A 293 13.71 -27.83 1.73
N ASN A 294 14.37 -27.94 0.57
CA ASN A 294 15.36 -28.99 0.32
C ASN A 294 16.43 -28.67 -0.75
N TRP A 295 17.21 -27.62 -0.57
CA TRP A 295 18.41 -27.38 -1.38
C TRP A 295 19.70 -27.67 -0.59
N GLY A 296 19.91 -28.95 -0.27
CA GLY A 296 21.18 -29.53 0.16
C GLY A 296 21.57 -30.69 -0.74
N GLY A 297 21.99 -30.46 -1.98
CA GLY A 297 22.47 -31.51 -2.86
C GLY A 297 22.81 -31.00 -4.25
N ARG A 298 24.10 -30.79 -4.55
CA ARG A 298 24.59 -30.64 -5.92
C ARG A 298 24.12 -31.80 -6.77
N PRO A 299 23.50 -31.60 -7.96
CA PRO A 299 23.34 -32.67 -8.92
C PRO A 299 24.58 -32.71 -9.81
N ASP A 300 25.45 -33.68 -9.57
CA ASP A 300 26.35 -34.18 -10.60
C ASP A 300 25.52 -34.89 -11.69
N GLN A 301 25.67 -34.38 -12.89
CA GLN A 301 25.50 -34.98 -14.19
C GLN A 301 24.49 -36.13 -14.37
N ILE A 302 23.41 -35.87 -15.08
CA ILE A 302 22.63 -36.89 -15.80
C ILE A 302 23.02 -36.85 -17.29
N PRO A 303 23.39 -37.98 -17.91
CA PRO A 303 23.73 -38.03 -19.35
C PRO A 303 22.46 -37.93 -20.20
N LYS A 304 22.49 -37.11 -21.24
CA LYS A 304 21.46 -37.04 -22.28
C LYS A 304 21.42 -38.34 -23.09
N GLY A 305 20.28 -39.03 -23.08
CA GLY A 305 19.94 -40.08 -24.05
C GLY A 305 19.27 -39.47 -25.29
N PRO A 306 19.41 -40.07 -26.47
CA PRO A 306 18.96 -39.51 -27.71
C PRO A 306 17.52 -39.93 -28.09
N ASN A 307 16.82 -39.00 -28.74
CA ASN A 307 15.59 -39.14 -29.54
C ASN A 307 14.27 -39.45 -28.82
N GLU A 308 13.50 -38.38 -28.66
CA GLU A 308 12.05 -38.44 -28.95
C GLU A 308 11.61 -37.20 -29.72
N GLN A 309 10.88 -37.47 -30.77
CA GLN A 309 10.41 -36.58 -31.81
C GLN A 309 9.25 -35.77 -31.27
N THR A 310 9.43 -34.47 -31.05
CA THR A 310 8.40 -33.57 -30.56
C THR A 310 7.40 -33.26 -31.66
N THR A 311 6.21 -33.76 -31.51
CA THR A 311 5.00 -33.21 -32.17
C THR A 311 4.71 -31.86 -31.52
N THR A 312 4.83 -30.79 -32.29
CA THR A 312 4.39 -29.44 -31.93
C THR A 312 2.85 -29.46 -31.78
N THR A 313 2.40 -29.54 -30.55
CA THR A 313 1.07 -29.07 -30.19
C THR A 313 1.23 -27.58 -29.89
N GLU A 314 0.55 -26.74 -30.66
CA GLU A 314 0.38 -25.34 -30.33
C GLU A 314 -0.32 -25.27 -28.97
N ASN A 315 0.44 -25.02 -27.92
CA ASN A 315 -0.11 -24.51 -26.68
C ASN A 315 -0.54 -23.07 -26.97
N THR A 316 -1.82 -22.86 -27.06
CA THR A 316 -2.40 -21.54 -26.77
C THR A 316 -2.09 -21.27 -25.32
N ASP A 317 -1.08 -20.46 -25.09
CA ASP A 317 -0.74 -19.85 -23.82
C ASP A 317 -1.89 -18.89 -23.47
N THR A 318 -2.91 -19.38 -22.79
CA THR A 318 -3.78 -18.55 -21.99
C THR A 318 -2.98 -18.27 -20.72
N SER A 319 -2.17 -17.19 -20.76
CA SER A 319 -1.72 -16.55 -19.55
C SER A 319 -2.98 -16.14 -18.78
N GLU A 320 -3.33 -16.88 -17.73
CA GLU A 320 -4.21 -16.35 -16.72
C GLU A 320 -3.46 -15.14 -16.15
N GLU A 321 -3.91 -13.92 -16.52
CA GLU A 321 -3.49 -12.69 -15.85
C GLU A 321 -3.83 -12.92 -14.37
N SER A 322 -2.83 -12.84 -13.50
CA SER A 322 -3.07 -12.87 -12.06
C SER A 322 -3.97 -11.68 -11.76
N THR A 323 -5.21 -11.95 -11.37
CA THR A 323 -6.16 -10.88 -11.03
C THR A 323 -5.64 -10.16 -9.79
N SER A 324 -5.38 -8.85 -9.89
CA SER A 324 -5.04 -7.98 -8.77
C SER A 324 -6.12 -8.09 -7.69
N ALA A 325 -5.71 -8.16 -6.44
CA ALA A 325 -6.63 -8.23 -5.29
C ALA A 325 -6.09 -7.39 -4.11
N LYS A 326 -5.75 -6.15 -4.43
CA LYS A 326 -5.21 -5.15 -3.50
C LYS A 326 -6.32 -4.55 -2.64
N GLY A 327 -5.95 -4.02 -1.48
CA GLY A 327 -6.91 -3.33 -0.62
C GLY A 327 -7.32 -1.99 -1.25
N ILE A 328 -6.38 -1.07 -1.36
CA ILE A 328 -6.53 0.25 -2.02
C ILE A 328 -5.49 0.37 -3.11
N LYS A 329 -5.95 0.73 -4.32
CA LYS A 329 -5.09 0.85 -5.50
C LYS A 329 -5.31 2.17 -6.23
N ALA A 330 -4.23 2.70 -6.79
CA ALA A 330 -4.28 3.79 -7.76
C ALA A 330 -3.29 3.57 -8.90
N GLY A 331 -3.70 3.94 -10.12
CA GLY A 331 -2.83 3.89 -11.28
C GLY A 331 -1.78 5.01 -11.30
N VAL A 332 -1.94 6.07 -10.48
CA VAL A 332 -0.99 7.18 -10.38
C VAL A 332 -0.70 7.50 -8.92
N ASN A 333 -1.62 8.14 -8.18
CA ASN A 333 -1.32 8.58 -6.81
C ASN A 333 -2.35 8.12 -5.78
N ILE A 334 -1.86 7.82 -4.57
CA ILE A 334 -2.70 7.66 -3.38
C ILE A 334 -2.39 8.77 -2.40
N THR A 335 -3.45 9.36 -1.83
CA THR A 335 -3.32 10.27 -0.69
C THR A 335 -4.29 9.84 0.41
N ILE A 336 -3.78 9.68 1.62
CA ILE A 336 -4.58 9.37 2.82
C ILE A 336 -4.40 10.52 3.81
N ASP A 337 -5.46 11.33 3.96
CA ASP A 337 -5.46 12.49 4.87
C ASP A 337 -5.97 12.14 6.27
N GLY A 338 -6.69 11.01 6.40
CA GLY A 338 -7.26 10.59 7.69
C GLY A 338 -8.14 9.35 7.58
N GLY A 339 -9.01 9.18 8.58
CA GLY A 339 -9.94 8.06 8.70
C GLY A 339 -9.42 6.89 9.53
N THR A 340 -10.30 5.90 9.70
CA THR A 340 -9.96 4.58 10.26
C THR A 340 -10.05 3.57 9.14
N ILE A 341 -8.96 2.88 8.85
CA ILE A 341 -8.81 1.99 7.70
C ILE A 341 -8.31 0.64 8.20
N ASP A 342 -9.10 -0.40 7.98
CA ASP A 342 -8.75 -1.78 8.27
C ASP A 342 -8.74 -2.57 6.96
N ILE A 343 -7.59 -3.13 6.58
CA ILE A 343 -7.42 -3.89 5.33
C ILE A 343 -6.86 -5.28 5.63
N ASP A 344 -7.47 -6.29 5.02
CA ASP A 344 -6.94 -7.65 4.90
C ASP A 344 -7.03 -8.08 3.43
N SER A 345 -5.89 -8.08 2.73
CA SER A 345 -5.76 -8.30 1.28
C SER A 345 -4.92 -9.51 0.96
N SER A 346 -5.23 -10.20 -0.14
CA SER A 346 -4.40 -11.33 -0.60
C SER A 346 -3.16 -10.92 -1.42
N ASP A 347 -3.14 -9.69 -1.86
CA ASP A 347 -2.07 -8.95 -2.56
C ASP A 347 -1.74 -7.73 -1.68
N ASP A 348 -1.14 -6.65 -2.18
CA ASP A 348 -0.77 -5.48 -1.38
C ASP A 348 -1.96 -4.85 -0.66
N SER A 349 -1.72 -4.34 0.55
CA SER A 349 -2.80 -3.63 1.24
C SER A 349 -3.04 -2.24 0.65
N ILE A 350 -1.98 -1.49 0.33
CA ILE A 350 -2.07 -0.17 -0.31
C ILE A 350 -1.01 -0.10 -1.41
N HIS A 351 -1.44 0.14 -2.66
CA HIS A 351 -0.55 0.13 -3.83
C HIS A 351 -0.77 1.32 -4.76
N SER A 352 0.28 2.04 -5.08
CA SER A 352 0.30 3.14 -6.05
C SER A 352 1.36 2.91 -7.12
N ASN A 353 1.01 3.06 -8.40
CA ASN A 353 1.99 2.91 -9.48
C ASN A 353 2.91 4.14 -9.65
N ASP A 354 2.77 5.19 -8.85
CA ASP A 354 3.70 6.34 -8.85
C ASP A 354 3.96 6.82 -7.43
N SER A 355 3.08 7.63 -6.83
CA SER A 355 3.34 8.25 -5.54
C SER A 355 2.29 7.92 -4.48
N LEU A 356 2.72 7.73 -3.24
CA LEU A 356 1.84 7.48 -2.11
C LEU A 356 2.17 8.44 -0.96
N VAL A 357 1.15 9.14 -0.43
CA VAL A 357 1.29 10.05 0.71
C VAL A 357 0.28 9.70 1.79
N ILE A 358 0.77 9.48 3.01
CA ILE A 358 -0.05 9.31 4.21
C ILE A 358 0.17 10.50 5.13
N ASN A 359 -0.83 11.37 5.25
CA ASN A 359 -0.76 12.55 6.11
C ASN A 359 -1.23 12.24 7.54
N SER A 360 -2.19 11.34 7.70
CA SER A 360 -2.76 10.96 8.99
C SER A 360 -3.63 9.71 8.85
N GLY A 361 -4.25 9.25 9.93
CA GLY A 361 -5.21 8.14 9.99
C GLY A 361 -4.83 7.10 11.04
N ASN A 362 -5.79 6.22 11.31
CA ASN A 362 -5.57 4.98 12.07
C ASN A 362 -5.69 3.82 11.09
N ILE A 363 -4.55 3.25 10.70
CA ILE A 363 -4.43 2.34 9.57
C ILE A 363 -3.91 0.99 10.07
N ASN A 364 -4.75 -0.05 9.94
CA ASN A 364 -4.40 -1.42 10.30
C ASN A 364 -4.39 -2.27 9.03
N LEU A 365 -3.28 -2.93 8.79
CA LEU A 365 -3.04 -3.67 7.57
C LEU A 365 -2.63 -5.12 7.85
N SER A 366 -3.12 -6.00 6.99
CA SER A 366 -2.65 -7.38 6.88
C SER A 366 -2.61 -7.73 5.39
N SER A 367 -1.43 -7.97 4.87
CA SER A 367 -1.20 -8.19 3.45
C SER A 367 -0.72 -9.61 3.15
N GLY A 368 -1.06 -10.07 1.96
CA GLY A 368 -0.52 -11.32 1.41
C GLY A 368 0.77 -11.10 0.64
N ASP A 369 1.03 -9.88 0.19
CA ASP A 369 2.26 -9.41 -0.43
C ASP A 369 2.74 -8.16 0.33
N ASP A 370 2.86 -6.99 -0.26
CA ASP A 370 3.41 -5.84 0.44
C ASP A 370 2.38 -5.09 1.28
N GLY A 371 2.83 -4.57 2.41
CA GLY A 371 1.96 -3.78 3.27
C GLY A 371 1.58 -2.45 2.63
N ILE A 372 2.57 -1.65 2.25
CA ILE A 372 2.41 -0.35 1.59
C ILE A 372 3.46 -0.24 0.49
N HIS A 373 3.01 -0.19 -0.75
CA HIS A 373 3.86 -0.14 -1.93
C HIS A 373 3.62 1.12 -2.78
N SER A 374 4.70 1.69 -3.31
CA SER A 374 4.61 2.69 -4.37
C SER A 374 5.84 2.64 -5.28
N ASP A 375 5.62 2.72 -6.61
CA ASP A 375 6.70 2.53 -7.58
C ASP A 375 7.78 3.62 -7.52
N SER A 376 7.43 4.86 -7.13
CA SER A 376 8.36 5.99 -7.19
C SER A 376 8.65 6.61 -5.82
N THR A 377 7.63 7.15 -5.14
CA THR A 377 7.83 7.86 -3.88
C THR A 377 6.75 7.53 -2.85
N LEU A 378 7.19 7.26 -1.64
CA LEU A 378 6.33 7.02 -0.49
C LEU A 378 6.66 8.03 0.61
N GLU A 379 5.67 8.81 1.04
CA GLU A 379 5.83 9.82 2.10
C GLU A 379 4.83 9.58 3.23
N ILE A 380 5.34 9.44 4.46
CA ILE A 380 4.52 9.33 5.67
C ILE A 380 4.75 10.58 6.52
N ASN A 381 3.72 11.42 6.61
CA ASN A 381 3.72 12.67 7.36
C ASN A 381 3.15 12.52 8.77
N GLY A 382 2.47 11.40 9.05
CA GLY A 382 1.86 11.12 10.35
C GLY A 382 0.95 9.89 10.31
N GLY A 383 0.15 9.73 11.36
CA GLY A 383 -0.78 8.61 11.53
C GLY A 383 -0.29 7.54 12.50
N ASP A 384 -1.18 6.61 12.85
CA ASP A 384 -0.89 5.37 13.58
C ASP A 384 -1.08 4.21 12.59
N ILE A 385 0.03 3.66 12.09
CA ILE A 385 0.08 2.63 11.06
C ILE A 385 0.55 1.33 11.71
N ASN A 386 -0.27 0.31 11.61
CA ASN A 386 -0.02 -1.00 12.21
C ASN A 386 -0.14 -2.09 11.14
N LEU A 387 0.97 -2.50 10.58
CA LEU A 387 1.07 -3.61 9.65
C LEU A 387 1.39 -4.88 10.43
N THR A 388 0.40 -5.75 10.53
CA THR A 388 0.47 -6.96 11.39
C THR A 388 0.99 -8.20 10.66
N LYS A 389 0.99 -8.17 9.33
CA LYS A 389 1.50 -9.23 8.45
C LYS A 389 1.70 -8.67 7.06
N SER A 390 2.82 -9.02 6.41
CA SER A 390 3.10 -8.83 4.97
C SER A 390 4.25 -9.71 4.53
N TYR A 391 4.52 -9.74 3.23
CA TYR A 391 5.78 -10.24 2.67
C TYR A 391 6.84 -9.18 2.88
N GLU A 392 6.78 -8.03 2.16
CA GLU A 392 7.54 -6.83 2.50
C GLU A 392 6.67 -5.80 3.23
N GLY A 393 7.29 -4.93 4.02
CA GLY A 393 6.54 -4.01 4.86
C GLY A 393 6.15 -2.73 4.14
N ILE A 394 7.13 -1.89 3.88
CA ILE A 394 7.01 -0.59 3.20
C ILE A 394 8.02 -0.58 2.07
N GLU A 395 7.54 -0.53 0.83
CA GLU A 395 8.37 -0.57 -0.36
C GLU A 395 8.17 0.65 -1.26
N SER A 396 9.28 1.23 -1.73
CA SER A 396 9.29 2.28 -2.78
C SER A 396 10.71 2.56 -3.25
N GLU A 397 10.89 3.23 -4.40
CA GLU A 397 12.22 3.75 -4.78
C GLU A 397 12.73 4.79 -3.77
N VAL A 398 11.85 5.69 -3.31
CA VAL A 398 12.19 6.68 -2.27
C VAL A 398 11.16 6.67 -1.15
N ILE A 399 11.62 6.33 0.05
CA ILE A 399 10.79 6.33 1.26
C ILE A 399 11.17 7.55 2.12
N THR A 400 10.19 8.36 2.50
CA THR A 400 10.37 9.49 3.41
C THR A 400 9.39 9.40 4.57
N ILE A 401 9.91 9.33 5.80
CA ILE A 401 9.10 9.32 7.02
C ILE A 401 9.38 10.61 7.79
N ASN A 402 8.38 11.49 7.85
CA ASN A 402 8.47 12.78 8.53
C ASN A 402 7.98 12.70 9.98
N ASP A 403 6.94 11.91 10.25
CA ASP A 403 6.37 11.65 11.56
C ASP A 403 5.45 10.41 11.51
N GLY A 404 4.84 10.05 12.62
CA GLY A 404 3.88 8.96 12.76
C GLY A 404 4.34 7.90 13.74
N LYS A 405 3.40 7.00 14.06
CA LYS A 405 3.67 5.79 14.82
C LYS A 405 3.47 4.61 13.90
N ILE A 406 4.55 3.91 13.60
CA ILE A 406 4.62 2.88 12.56
C ILE A 406 5.10 1.58 13.18
N HIS A 407 4.27 0.54 13.11
CA HIS A 407 4.64 -0.83 13.46
C HIS A 407 4.53 -1.71 12.25
N VAL A 408 5.59 -2.46 11.97
CA VAL A 408 5.72 -3.31 10.78
C VAL A 408 6.15 -4.71 11.20
N VAL A 409 5.40 -5.72 10.77
CA VAL A 409 5.74 -7.14 10.92
C VAL A 409 5.75 -7.80 9.56
N THR A 410 6.90 -8.34 9.15
CA THR A 410 7.11 -8.89 7.81
C THR A 410 7.76 -10.26 7.84
N SER A 411 7.52 -11.03 6.78
CA SER A 411 8.19 -12.32 6.54
C SER A 411 9.47 -12.20 5.70
N ASP A 412 9.69 -11.04 5.07
CA ASP A 412 10.92 -10.64 4.40
C ASP A 412 11.33 -9.25 4.91
N ASP A 413 11.59 -8.24 4.07
CA ASP A 413 12.18 -6.98 4.48
C ASP A 413 11.16 -6.01 5.11
N GLY A 414 11.60 -5.26 6.13
CA GLY A 414 10.73 -4.35 6.86
C GLY A 414 10.45 -3.04 6.13
N MET A 415 11.49 -2.36 5.68
CA MET A 415 11.45 -1.22 4.77
C MET A 415 12.44 -1.49 3.65
N ASN A 416 11.97 -1.46 2.40
CA ASN A 416 12.76 -1.77 1.23
C ASN A 416 12.76 -0.59 0.23
N ALA A 417 13.94 0.00 0.00
CA ALA A 417 14.15 1.02 -1.03
C ALA A 417 14.99 0.43 -2.18
N ALA A 418 14.40 -0.53 -2.88
CA ALA A 418 15.06 -1.30 -3.93
C ALA A 418 14.85 -0.77 -5.34
N GLY A 419 13.95 0.18 -5.54
CA GLY A 419 13.61 0.77 -6.83
C GLY A 419 12.43 0.08 -7.51
N GLY A 420 11.32 0.70 -7.36
CA GLY A 420 9.96 0.45 -7.68
C GLY A 420 9.60 -0.17 -9.02
N ASN A 421 9.57 -1.40 -9.12
CA ASN A 421 8.70 -2.25 -9.92
C ASN A 421 9.01 -3.70 -9.57
N ASP A 422 8.37 -4.22 -8.58
CA ASP A 422 8.53 -5.59 -8.11
C ASP A 422 8.17 -6.66 -9.15
N GLY A 423 7.65 -6.24 -10.30
CA GLY A 423 7.20 -7.14 -11.35
C GLY A 423 5.99 -7.99 -10.95
N SER A 424 5.26 -7.62 -9.89
CA SER A 424 4.03 -8.31 -9.47
C SER A 424 2.94 -8.29 -10.54
N SER A 425 3.09 -7.45 -11.57
CA SER A 425 2.20 -7.37 -12.73
C SER A 425 2.59 -8.28 -13.90
N MET A 426 3.75 -8.94 -13.91
CA MET A 426 4.19 -9.76 -15.05
C MET A 426 4.96 -11.00 -14.61
N ASN A 427 4.30 -12.17 -14.48
CA ASN A 427 4.92 -13.52 -14.47
C ASN A 427 6.30 -13.63 -13.78
N GLY A 428 6.56 -12.85 -12.75
CA GLY A 428 7.82 -12.76 -12.03
C GLY A 428 7.69 -13.38 -10.64
N ARG A 429 8.76 -13.85 -10.12
CA ARG A 429 8.86 -14.29 -8.73
C ARG A 429 8.76 -13.06 -7.85
N PRO A 430 8.00 -13.08 -6.74
CA PRO A 430 8.08 -12.04 -5.72
C PRO A 430 9.55 -11.86 -5.28
N GLY A 431 10.00 -10.62 -5.10
CA GLY A 431 11.33 -10.31 -4.57
C GLY A 431 12.50 -10.51 -5.54
N GLN A 432 12.30 -10.54 -6.85
CA GLN A 432 13.41 -10.54 -7.80
C GLN A 432 13.73 -9.11 -8.24
N ASN A 433 14.53 -8.41 -7.42
CA ASN A 433 15.15 -7.15 -7.79
C ASN A 433 15.83 -7.27 -9.15
N ASN A 434 15.41 -6.47 -10.12
CA ASN A 434 16.18 -6.31 -11.35
C ASN A 434 17.46 -5.57 -10.98
N PHE A 435 18.57 -6.29 -10.83
CA PHE A 435 19.91 -5.75 -10.67
C PHE A 435 20.32 -4.98 -11.94
N THR A 436 19.66 -3.89 -12.25
CA THR A 436 20.18 -2.87 -13.14
C THR A 436 20.98 -1.91 -12.29
N SER A 437 22.25 -1.99 -12.40
CA SER A 437 23.29 -1.23 -11.72
C SER A 437 23.07 0.27 -11.78
N GLU A 438 22.32 0.83 -10.90
CA GLU A 438 22.16 2.23 -10.46
C GLU A 438 20.71 2.44 -10.01
N SER A 439 20.29 1.76 -8.93
CA SER A 439 19.06 2.18 -8.26
C SER A 439 19.39 3.44 -7.44
N ASN A 440 18.51 4.44 -7.48
CA ASN A 440 18.59 5.64 -6.64
C ASN A 440 17.83 5.45 -5.33
N GLY A 441 17.68 4.22 -4.86
CA GLY A 441 16.96 3.89 -3.63
C GLY A 441 17.36 4.81 -2.48
N ALA A 442 16.40 5.38 -1.78
CA ALA A 442 16.68 6.25 -0.65
C ALA A 442 15.65 6.12 0.46
N ILE A 443 16.13 6.10 1.70
CA ILE A 443 15.28 6.16 2.89
C ILE A 443 15.63 7.39 3.70
N ASN A 444 14.66 8.29 3.92
CA ASN A 444 14.79 9.50 4.69
C ASN A 444 13.91 9.42 5.95
N ILE A 445 14.52 9.44 7.13
CA ILE A 445 13.80 9.40 8.41
C ILE A 445 14.02 10.74 9.11
N ASN A 446 13.00 11.58 9.10
CA ASN A 446 13.02 12.92 9.67
C ASN A 446 12.38 12.97 11.07
N GLY A 447 11.62 11.92 11.44
CA GLY A 447 10.91 11.86 12.72
C GLY A 447 10.16 10.53 12.88
N GLY A 448 9.18 10.51 13.77
CA GLY A 448 8.30 9.37 14.03
C GLY A 448 8.83 8.35 15.03
N TYR A 449 7.98 7.39 15.33
CA TYR A 449 8.27 6.21 16.16
C TYR A 449 8.04 4.96 15.32
N ILE A 450 9.13 4.31 14.91
CA ILE A 450 9.14 3.25 13.93
C ILE A 450 9.63 1.97 14.60
N VAL A 451 8.84 0.91 14.52
CA VAL A 451 9.16 -0.42 15.04
C VAL A 451 9.03 -1.42 13.91
N VAL A 452 10.09 -2.13 13.63
CA VAL A 452 10.13 -3.17 12.60
C VAL A 452 10.50 -4.51 13.24
N ASP A 453 9.74 -5.52 12.89
CA ASP A 453 10.00 -6.93 13.21
C ASP A 453 10.00 -7.72 11.90
N ALA A 454 11.21 -7.89 11.30
CA ALA A 454 11.40 -8.46 9.98
C ALA A 454 12.14 -9.80 10.05
N ASP A 455 11.72 -10.78 9.24
CA ASP A 455 12.46 -12.04 9.09
C ASP A 455 13.56 -11.93 8.01
N GLY A 456 13.43 -10.99 7.07
CA GLY A 456 14.47 -10.49 6.18
C GLY A 456 15.30 -9.37 6.81
N ASP A 457 15.65 -8.35 6.03
CA ASP A 457 16.36 -7.17 6.53
C ASP A 457 15.39 -6.21 7.24
N GLY A 458 15.83 -5.60 8.34
CA GLY A 458 14.99 -4.61 9.05
C GLY A 458 14.76 -3.37 8.20
N ILE A 459 15.83 -2.87 7.61
CA ILE A 459 15.86 -1.82 6.59
C ILE A 459 16.81 -2.26 5.50
N ASP A 460 16.32 -2.33 4.26
CA ASP A 460 17.11 -2.52 3.04
C ASP A 460 17.07 -1.27 2.16
N SER A 461 18.20 -0.83 1.63
CA SER A 461 18.28 0.27 0.67
C SER A 461 19.37 0.03 -0.35
N ASN A 462 19.00 -0.05 -1.62
CA ASN A 462 19.96 -0.07 -2.73
C ASN A 462 20.68 1.28 -2.94
N GLY A 463 20.56 2.20 -1.97
CA GLY A 463 21.19 3.52 -2.01
C GLY A 463 21.51 4.08 -0.63
N ASN A 464 21.05 5.28 -0.33
CA ASN A 464 21.41 5.98 0.90
C ASN A 464 20.28 5.95 1.92
N ILE A 465 20.67 5.95 3.20
CA ILE A 465 19.76 6.16 4.33
C ILE A 465 20.20 7.43 5.07
N GLU A 466 19.26 8.34 5.29
CA GLU A 466 19.47 9.55 6.08
C GLU A 466 18.51 9.56 7.28
N MET A 467 19.04 9.57 8.49
CA MET A 467 18.24 9.68 9.71
C MET A 467 18.56 10.99 10.44
N ASN A 468 17.56 11.87 10.51
CA ASN A 468 17.71 13.19 11.11
C ASN A 468 17.11 13.29 12.52
N ASP A 469 16.05 12.54 12.80
CA ASP A 469 15.39 12.47 14.11
C ASP A 469 14.51 11.20 14.20
N GLY A 470 13.72 11.06 15.26
CA GLY A 470 12.80 9.95 15.50
C GLY A 470 13.39 8.85 16.37
N VAL A 471 12.59 7.80 16.55
CA VAL A 471 12.97 6.57 17.24
C VAL A 471 12.75 5.39 16.31
N VAL A 472 13.82 4.68 15.98
CA VAL A 472 13.79 3.52 15.09
C VAL A 472 14.26 2.29 15.87
N ILE A 473 13.39 1.30 15.96
CA ILE A 473 13.63 0.01 16.62
C ILE A 473 13.51 -1.09 15.58
N LEU A 474 14.60 -1.80 15.34
CA LEU A 474 14.66 -2.89 14.39
C LEU A 474 14.93 -4.19 15.12
N ASN A 475 14.01 -5.13 15.01
CA ASN A 475 14.22 -6.54 15.34
C ASN A 475 14.40 -7.29 14.01
N GLY A 476 15.62 -7.31 13.52
CA GLY A 476 15.97 -7.91 12.24
C GLY A 476 16.09 -9.42 12.28
N SER A 477 16.57 -9.98 11.18
CA SER A 477 16.71 -11.41 10.98
C SER A 477 17.56 -12.10 12.05
N THR A 478 17.14 -13.28 12.43
CA THR A 478 17.91 -14.19 13.31
C THR A 478 18.85 -15.13 12.55
N ASN A 479 18.72 -15.19 11.21
CA ASN A 479 19.61 -15.97 10.36
C ASN A 479 20.84 -15.14 9.95
N GLY A 480 21.91 -15.80 9.49
CA GLY A 480 23.16 -15.12 9.15
C GLY A 480 23.21 -14.56 7.70
N GLY A 481 22.13 -14.65 6.96
CA GLY A 481 22.05 -14.22 5.56
C GLY A 481 21.48 -12.82 5.38
N ASN A 482 20.75 -12.31 6.39
CA ASN A 482 20.13 -10.97 6.42
C ASN A 482 20.57 -10.24 7.69
N GLY A 483 20.41 -8.94 7.75
CA GLY A 483 20.79 -8.05 8.86
C GLY A 483 19.61 -7.26 9.43
N ALA A 484 19.84 -6.52 10.50
CA ALA A 484 18.89 -5.50 10.92
C ALA A 484 18.96 -4.25 10.01
N LEU A 485 20.09 -4.09 9.33
CA LEU A 485 20.38 -3.03 8.37
C LEU A 485 21.11 -3.64 7.18
N ASP A 486 20.66 -3.34 5.96
CA ASP A 486 21.41 -3.53 4.72
C ASP A 486 21.30 -2.26 3.85
N TYR A 487 22.41 -1.82 3.24
CA TYR A 487 22.41 -0.66 2.35
C TYR A 487 23.68 -0.66 1.48
N ASP A 488 23.53 -0.22 0.23
CA ASP A 488 24.62 -0.15 -0.74
C ASP A 488 25.39 1.17 -0.71
N GLY A 489 24.73 2.26 -0.31
CA GLY A 489 25.31 3.60 -0.29
C GLY A 489 25.90 4.01 1.08
N ASN A 490 25.35 5.05 1.69
CA ASN A 490 25.73 5.52 3.02
C ASN A 490 24.51 5.54 3.93
N PHE A 491 24.71 5.22 5.19
CA PHE A 491 23.72 5.47 6.24
C PHE A 491 24.23 6.58 7.16
N ASN A 492 23.74 7.80 7.00
CA ASN A 492 24.12 8.95 7.81
C ASN A 492 23.11 9.20 8.92
N ILE A 493 23.58 9.28 10.16
CA ILE A 493 22.75 9.66 11.30
C ILE A 493 23.21 11.02 11.83
N SER A 494 22.28 11.97 11.91
CA SER A 494 22.50 13.30 12.50
C SER A 494 21.72 13.52 13.79
N GLY A 495 20.67 12.74 14.07
CA GLY A 495 19.83 12.84 15.26
C GLY A 495 19.00 11.60 15.52
N GLY A 496 18.09 11.66 16.50
CA GLY A 496 17.20 10.57 16.85
C GLY A 496 17.84 9.42 17.64
N THR A 497 17.13 8.32 17.75
CA THR A 497 17.58 7.08 18.41
C THR A 497 17.34 5.89 17.51
N LEU A 498 18.41 5.20 17.13
CA LEU A 498 18.38 3.93 16.43
C LEU A 498 18.78 2.81 17.38
N VAL A 499 17.99 1.73 17.38
CA VAL A 499 18.35 0.46 18.03
C VAL A 499 18.05 -0.67 17.04
N ALA A 500 19.09 -1.32 16.54
CA ALA A 500 18.98 -2.38 15.56
C ALA A 500 19.59 -3.66 16.12
N ALA A 501 18.76 -4.65 16.39
CA ALA A 501 19.15 -5.95 16.93
C ALA A 501 19.00 -7.05 15.88
N GLY A 502 19.97 -7.98 15.81
CA GLY A 502 19.93 -9.07 14.85
C GLY A 502 21.05 -10.09 15.04
N SER A 503 21.30 -10.87 13.99
CA SER A 503 22.40 -11.84 13.92
C SER A 503 23.77 -11.17 13.80
N LEU A 504 24.87 -11.92 13.93
CA LEU A 504 26.23 -11.44 13.63
C LEU A 504 26.62 -11.59 12.15
N GLY A 505 25.79 -12.22 11.32
CA GLY A 505 26.19 -12.61 9.97
C GLY A 505 26.34 -11.43 9.01
N MET A 506 25.39 -10.50 9.00
CA MET A 506 25.30 -9.35 8.09
C MET A 506 25.17 -8.06 8.88
N VAL A 507 26.08 -7.82 9.85
CA VAL A 507 26.00 -6.59 10.65
C VAL A 507 26.52 -5.40 9.86
N GLN A 508 25.64 -4.45 9.54
CA GLN A 508 26.00 -3.13 9.07
C GLN A 508 25.79 -2.08 10.19
N THR A 509 26.54 -0.99 10.13
CA THR A 509 26.48 0.13 11.07
C THR A 509 26.29 1.41 10.29
N PRO A 510 25.78 2.49 10.92
CA PRO A 510 25.83 3.79 10.25
C PRO A 510 27.22 4.13 9.73
N SER A 511 27.30 4.98 8.73
CA SER A 511 28.56 5.38 8.07
C SER A 511 29.43 6.23 8.98
N ASP A 512 30.73 6.17 8.80
CA ASP A 512 31.72 6.99 9.53
C ASP A 512 31.50 8.51 9.35
N ALA A 513 30.79 8.91 8.29
CA ALA A 513 30.41 10.30 8.02
C ALA A 513 29.29 10.82 8.92
N SER A 514 28.63 9.94 9.68
CA SER A 514 27.57 10.32 10.62
C SER A 514 28.06 11.34 11.65
N SER A 515 27.24 12.36 11.91
CA SER A 515 27.55 13.36 12.93
C SER A 515 27.17 12.93 14.36
N GLN A 516 26.32 11.89 14.47
CA GLN A 516 25.96 11.26 15.74
C GLN A 516 26.74 9.95 15.93
N ASN A 517 27.22 9.72 17.17
CA ASN A 517 27.99 8.52 17.47
C ASN A 517 27.10 7.27 17.60
N SER A 518 27.67 6.14 17.21
CA SER A 518 27.03 4.83 17.31
C SER A 518 27.94 3.79 17.98
N LEU A 519 27.33 2.84 18.67
CA LEU A 519 27.99 1.67 19.23
C LEU A 519 27.55 0.43 18.48
N ASN A 520 28.51 -0.37 18.01
CA ASN A 520 28.29 -1.70 17.48
C ASN A 520 28.64 -2.73 18.57
N ILE A 521 27.65 -3.42 19.10
CA ILE A 521 27.77 -4.31 20.25
C ILE A 521 27.61 -5.74 19.78
N SER A 522 28.67 -6.57 19.95
CA SER A 522 28.64 -8.01 19.62
C SER A 522 28.63 -8.85 20.90
N VAL A 523 27.67 -9.74 21.04
CA VAL A 523 27.49 -10.59 22.22
C VAL A 523 27.30 -12.05 21.81
N SER A 524 27.50 -12.97 22.75
CA SER A 524 27.03 -14.36 22.58
C SER A 524 25.52 -14.34 22.34
N GLN A 525 24.99 -15.34 21.65
CA GLN A 525 23.55 -15.43 21.39
C GLN A 525 22.75 -15.25 22.69
N GLN A 526 21.83 -14.31 22.63
CA GLN A 526 20.87 -14.01 23.69
C GLN A 526 19.48 -14.48 23.25
N ASP A 527 18.70 -14.91 24.22
CA ASP A 527 17.30 -15.27 23.98
C ASP A 527 16.45 -14.03 23.72
N ALA A 528 15.35 -14.20 23.01
CA ALA A 528 14.32 -13.18 22.87
C ALA A 528 13.94 -12.60 24.24
N ASN A 529 13.72 -11.28 24.29
CA ASN A 529 13.43 -10.51 25.51
C ASN A 529 14.55 -10.48 26.57
N SER A 530 15.74 -10.99 26.27
CA SER A 530 16.93 -10.77 27.11
C SER A 530 17.34 -9.31 27.01
N ILE A 531 17.50 -8.64 28.16
CA ILE A 531 17.82 -7.20 28.17
C ILE A 531 19.28 -6.97 27.73
N ILE A 532 19.48 -5.98 26.85
CA ILE A 532 20.75 -5.29 26.69
C ILE A 532 20.66 -3.91 27.33
N HIS A 533 21.65 -3.55 28.13
CA HIS A 533 21.68 -2.29 28.87
C HIS A 533 23.00 -1.56 28.63
N LEU A 534 22.89 -0.28 28.33
CA LEU A 534 24.00 0.64 28.11
C LEU A 534 23.94 1.77 29.15
N GLU A 535 25.01 1.93 29.92
CA GLU A 535 25.17 3.04 30.89
C GLU A 535 26.43 3.84 30.60
N ASP A 536 26.43 5.13 30.98
CA ASP A 536 27.60 5.98 30.94
C ASP A 536 28.55 5.68 32.13
N GLU A 537 29.69 6.35 32.21
CA GLU A 537 30.68 6.18 33.28
C GLU A 537 30.14 6.49 34.68
N SER A 538 29.10 7.31 34.77
CA SER A 538 28.41 7.67 36.01
C SER A 538 27.30 6.67 36.38
N GLY A 539 27.04 5.70 35.57
CA GLY A 539 25.95 4.71 35.72
C GLY A 539 24.57 5.23 35.31
N ASN A 540 24.51 6.34 34.53
CA ASN A 540 23.23 6.80 33.99
C ASN A 540 22.80 5.94 32.80
N ASN A 541 21.51 5.64 32.75
CA ASN A 541 20.91 4.88 31.67
C ASN A 541 21.00 5.65 30.34
N VAL A 542 21.65 5.06 29.35
CA VAL A 542 21.66 5.50 27.95
C VAL A 542 20.57 4.76 27.18
N LEU A 543 20.55 3.42 27.32
CA LEU A 543 19.59 2.53 26.72
C LEU A 543 19.33 1.33 27.63
N THR A 544 18.08 0.89 27.71
CA THR A 544 17.67 -0.44 28.21
C THR A 544 16.68 -1.01 27.21
N PHE A 545 17.05 -2.09 26.54
CA PHE A 545 16.28 -2.66 25.45
C PHE A 545 16.20 -4.17 25.55
N ALA A 546 15.05 -4.75 25.23
CA ALA A 546 14.82 -6.19 25.18
C ALA A 546 14.27 -6.53 23.79
N PRO A 547 15.12 -6.98 22.85
CA PRO A 547 14.70 -7.35 21.50
C PRO A 547 13.61 -8.43 21.52
N SER A 548 12.64 -8.35 20.60
CA SER A 548 11.55 -9.35 20.48
C SER A 548 12.06 -10.71 19.99
N LYS A 549 13.20 -10.74 19.30
CA LYS A 549 13.84 -11.94 18.73
C LYS A 549 15.15 -12.27 19.45
N THR A 550 15.68 -13.47 19.19
CA THR A 550 17.05 -13.83 19.58
C THR A 550 18.06 -12.94 18.85
N TYR A 551 19.13 -12.53 19.52
CA TYR A 551 20.09 -11.62 18.91
C TYR A 551 21.55 -11.94 19.33
N GLN A 552 22.49 -11.48 18.53
CA GLN A 552 23.93 -11.54 18.78
C GLN A 552 24.61 -10.20 18.53
N SER A 553 23.94 -9.28 17.84
CA SER A 553 24.43 -7.93 17.60
C SER A 553 23.37 -6.89 17.97
N VAL A 554 23.81 -5.74 18.46
CA VAL A 554 22.95 -4.57 18.63
C VAL A 554 23.72 -3.34 18.22
N VAL A 555 23.22 -2.63 17.20
CA VAL A 555 23.72 -1.31 16.81
C VAL A 555 22.86 -0.24 17.47
N VAL A 556 23.50 0.65 18.20
CA VAL A 556 22.83 1.73 18.94
C VAL A 556 23.39 3.07 18.53
N SER A 557 22.53 3.98 18.07
CA SER A 557 22.88 5.41 17.93
C SER A 557 21.93 6.25 18.76
N SER A 558 22.45 7.23 19.47
CA SER A 558 21.65 8.11 20.33
C SER A 558 22.38 9.43 20.62
N PRO A 559 21.66 10.54 20.75
CA PRO A 559 22.25 11.81 21.22
C PRO A 559 22.92 11.73 22.58
N LYS A 560 22.65 10.67 23.37
CA LYS A 560 23.30 10.41 24.66
C LYS A 560 24.71 9.83 24.54
N ILE A 561 25.09 9.30 23.37
CA ILE A 561 26.41 8.72 23.12
C ILE A 561 27.38 9.84 22.71
N LYS A 562 28.28 10.22 23.59
CA LYS A 562 29.20 11.36 23.41
C LYS A 562 30.61 10.88 23.11
N SER A 563 31.31 11.59 22.22
CA SER A 563 32.73 11.36 21.95
C SER A 563 33.57 11.55 23.22
N ASN A 564 34.63 10.76 23.36
CA ASN A 564 35.55 10.73 24.50
C ASN A 564 34.90 10.39 25.84
N SER A 565 33.72 9.77 25.84
CA SER A 565 33.02 9.27 27.02
C SER A 565 33.09 7.76 27.08
N THR A 566 33.10 7.22 28.31
CA THR A 566 33.16 5.78 28.56
C THR A 566 31.75 5.23 28.74
N TYR A 567 31.48 4.10 28.10
CA TYR A 567 30.23 3.37 28.23
C TYR A 567 30.46 1.94 28.63
N LYS A 568 29.53 1.39 29.43
CA LYS A 568 29.47 -0.02 29.82
C LYS A 568 28.24 -0.70 29.31
N VAL A 569 28.41 -1.92 28.83
CA VAL A 569 27.35 -2.74 28.28
C VAL A 569 27.14 -3.97 29.17
N TYR A 570 25.87 -4.30 29.41
CA TYR A 570 25.45 -5.49 30.16
C TYR A 570 24.38 -6.24 29.35
N VAL A 571 24.33 -7.58 29.51
CA VAL A 571 23.25 -8.45 28.99
C VAL A 571 22.55 -9.15 30.13
N GLY A 572 21.25 -9.44 29.97
CA GLY A 572 20.39 -10.01 31.01
C GLY A 572 20.03 -8.98 32.09
N GLY A 573 19.86 -9.44 33.32
CA GLY A 573 19.38 -8.59 34.41
C GLY A 573 17.87 -8.37 34.34
N SER A 574 17.40 -7.29 34.98
CA SER A 574 15.98 -6.89 34.97
C SER A 574 15.82 -5.40 35.10
N SER A 575 14.69 -4.86 34.60
CA SER A 575 14.34 -3.45 34.72
C SER A 575 12.95 -3.29 35.34
N THR A 576 12.80 -2.28 36.20
CA THR A 576 11.48 -1.86 36.76
C THR A 576 10.84 -0.74 35.96
N GLY A 577 11.45 -0.32 34.85
CA GLY A 577 10.91 0.70 33.94
C GLY A 577 9.68 0.23 33.19
N THR A 578 8.96 1.18 32.61
CA THR A 578 7.85 0.87 31.69
C THR A 578 8.43 0.47 30.35
N GLN A 579 8.02 -0.69 29.84
CA GLN A 579 8.44 -1.20 28.54
C GLN A 579 7.43 -0.83 27.46
N SER A 580 7.93 -0.37 26.31
CA SER A 580 7.19 -0.27 25.04
C SER A 580 8.10 -0.76 23.92
N ASP A 581 7.65 -1.71 23.15
CA ASP A 581 8.36 -2.28 21.98
C ASP A 581 9.83 -2.67 22.29
N GLY A 582 10.04 -3.27 23.46
CA GLY A 582 11.36 -3.63 23.97
C GLY A 582 12.13 -2.51 24.68
N LEU A 583 11.85 -1.24 24.42
CA LEU A 583 12.49 -0.13 25.10
C LEU A 583 11.93 0.08 26.50
N TYR A 584 12.80 0.29 27.49
CA TYR A 584 12.44 0.64 28.85
C TYR A 584 12.65 2.12 29.12
N SER A 585 11.65 2.76 29.71
CA SER A 585 11.71 4.15 30.17
C SER A 585 11.56 4.23 31.68
N GLY A 586 12.36 5.08 32.32
CA GLY A 586 12.37 5.23 33.79
C GLY A 586 12.81 3.95 34.52
N GLY A 587 12.42 3.86 35.79
CA GLY A 587 12.74 2.69 36.64
C GLY A 587 14.25 2.54 36.96
N THR A 588 14.61 1.36 37.45
CA THR A 588 15.98 0.99 37.81
C THR A 588 16.35 -0.32 37.13
N TYR A 589 17.54 -0.37 36.56
CA TYR A 589 18.10 -1.61 36.02
C TYR A 589 18.89 -2.35 37.10
N SER A 590 18.58 -3.63 37.28
CA SER A 590 19.36 -4.56 38.09
C SER A 590 20.34 -5.29 37.18
N LYS A 591 21.63 -5.10 37.42
CA LYS A 591 22.71 -5.50 36.49
C LYS A 591 22.72 -7.00 36.22
N GLY A 592 22.81 -7.32 34.93
CA GLY A 592 23.13 -8.63 34.40
C GLY A 592 24.65 -8.87 34.30
N THR A 593 25.06 -9.60 33.28
CA THR A 593 26.47 -9.88 32.98
C THR A 593 27.08 -8.71 32.21
N GLU A 594 28.21 -8.18 32.68
CA GLU A 594 28.97 -7.15 31.97
C GLU A 594 29.59 -7.75 30.70
N VAL A 595 29.30 -7.14 29.55
CA VAL A 595 29.90 -7.44 28.25
C VAL A 595 31.28 -6.82 28.15
N GLY A 596 31.41 -5.58 28.59
CA GLY A 596 32.65 -4.82 28.57
C GLY A 596 32.43 -3.31 28.71
N SER A 597 33.53 -2.56 28.57
CA SER A 597 33.54 -1.12 28.63
C SER A 597 34.38 -0.57 27.47
N THR A 598 33.94 0.52 26.86
CA THR A 598 34.68 1.19 25.76
C THR A 598 34.61 2.70 25.86
N ILE A 599 35.62 3.38 25.30
CA ILE A 599 35.62 4.83 25.10
C ILE A 599 35.23 5.11 23.65
N VAL A 600 34.24 5.98 23.45
CA VAL A 600 33.83 6.41 22.12
C VAL A 600 34.91 7.33 21.52
N SER A 601 35.69 6.81 20.60
CA SER A 601 36.84 7.50 19.98
C SER A 601 36.62 7.86 18.51
N SER A 602 35.56 7.34 17.90
CA SER A 602 35.14 7.57 16.50
C SER A 602 33.61 7.60 16.41
N SER A 603 33.08 8.03 15.29
CA SER A 603 31.63 8.00 15.03
C SER A 603 31.04 6.60 15.22
N ILE A 604 31.76 5.56 14.83
CA ILE A 604 31.42 4.17 15.09
C ILE A 604 32.45 3.54 16.03
N THR A 605 32.01 3.04 17.17
CA THR A 605 32.85 2.37 18.14
C THR A 605 32.30 0.98 18.44
N SER A 606 33.13 -0.06 18.29
CA SER A 606 32.73 -1.44 18.55
C SER A 606 33.06 -1.87 19.96
N ILE A 607 32.21 -2.70 20.53
CA ILE A 607 32.44 -3.43 21.78
C ILE A 607 32.03 -4.90 21.58
N THR A 608 32.91 -5.81 21.91
CA THR A 608 32.71 -7.25 21.71
C THR A 608 32.91 -7.99 23.02
N GLN A 609 31.99 -8.86 23.35
CA GLN A 609 32.09 -9.74 24.50
C GLN A 609 33.30 -10.69 24.36
N ASP A 610 34.01 -10.96 25.45
CA ASP A 610 35.13 -11.90 25.46
C ASP A 610 34.72 -13.26 24.91
N GLY A 611 35.52 -13.79 23.97
CA GLY A 611 35.26 -15.08 23.34
C GLY A 611 34.27 -15.06 22.17
N VAL A 612 33.71 -13.90 21.83
CA VAL A 612 32.88 -13.69 20.64
C VAL A 612 33.74 -13.09 19.52
N SER A 613 33.61 -13.58 18.28
CA SER A 613 34.22 -12.92 17.13
C SER A 613 33.45 -11.65 16.80
N SER A 614 34.14 -10.55 16.55
CA SER A 614 33.48 -9.34 16.01
C SER A 614 32.84 -9.69 14.69
N GLY A 615 31.52 -9.43 14.57
CA GLY A 615 30.81 -9.55 13.29
C GLY A 615 31.56 -8.68 12.26
N GLY A 616 32.02 -9.29 11.17
CA GLY A 616 32.73 -8.58 10.12
C GLY A 616 31.73 -7.79 9.29
N SER A 617 31.85 -6.48 9.27
CA SER A 617 31.36 -5.69 8.15
C SER A 617 32.11 -6.18 6.91
N MET A 618 31.48 -6.98 6.07
CA MET A 618 31.95 -7.20 4.71
C MET A 618 31.55 -5.97 3.88
N GLY A 619 32.22 -4.85 4.16
CA GLY A 619 32.29 -3.80 3.17
C GLY A 619 32.97 -4.39 1.93
N MET A 620 32.23 -4.68 0.89
CA MET A 620 32.83 -4.94 -0.41
C MET A 620 33.59 -3.68 -0.81
N PRO A 621 34.94 -3.79 -1.11
CA PRO A 621 35.63 -2.65 -1.67
C PRO A 621 34.97 -2.38 -3.02
N GLY A 622 34.44 -1.17 -3.20
CA GLY A 622 33.90 -0.69 -4.45
C GLY A 622 34.82 -1.06 -5.61
N GLY A 623 34.40 -1.99 -6.43
CA GLY A 623 35.11 -2.45 -7.60
C GLY A 623 35.08 -1.41 -8.71
N GLY A 624 35.89 -0.37 -8.58
CA GLY A 624 36.21 0.54 -9.67
C GLY A 624 36.87 -0.24 -10.80
N ARG A 625 36.11 -0.67 -11.81
CA ARG A 625 36.62 -1.16 -13.09
C ARG A 625 37.22 0.00 -13.90
N GLY A 626 38.40 0.44 -13.51
CA GLY A 626 39.28 1.20 -14.37
C GLY A 626 40.02 0.25 -15.30
N GLY A 627 39.66 0.21 -16.57
CA GLY A 627 40.38 -0.55 -17.57
C GLY A 627 41.80 -0.03 -17.73
N ASN A 628 42.81 -0.91 -17.56
CA ASN A 628 44.12 -0.69 -18.10
C ASN A 628 44.66 -1.98 -18.75
N LYS A 629 44.74 -1.96 -20.07
CA LYS A 629 45.48 -2.97 -20.86
C LYS A 629 46.97 -2.72 -20.65
N GLY A 630 47.65 -3.64 -20.01
CA GLY A 630 49.11 -3.59 -19.85
C GLY A 630 49.73 -4.98 -19.79
N ASN A 631 50.33 -5.40 -20.91
CA ASN A 631 51.44 -6.33 -21.16
C ASN A 631 51.75 -7.41 -20.10
N MET A 632 51.49 -8.63 -20.47
CA MET A 632 52.15 -9.80 -19.90
C MET A 632 53.62 -9.85 -20.36
N GLN A 633 54.56 -9.82 -19.40
CA GLN A 633 55.93 -10.28 -19.57
C GLN A 633 56.16 -11.48 -18.66
N SER A 634 56.62 -12.56 -19.27
CA SER A 634 56.92 -13.86 -18.72
C SER A 634 57.99 -13.83 -17.62
N ALA A 635 57.84 -14.62 -16.58
CA ALA A 635 58.88 -14.97 -15.60
C ALA A 635 59.10 -16.49 -15.56
N PRO A 636 60.30 -16.95 -15.19
CA PRO A 636 60.91 -18.16 -15.73
C PRO A 636 60.61 -19.44 -14.90
N GLN A 637 60.72 -20.55 -15.65
CA GLN A 637 60.68 -21.93 -15.14
C GLN A 637 61.84 -22.25 -14.22
N SER A 638 61.58 -22.99 -13.12
CA SER A 638 62.59 -23.80 -12.44
C SER A 638 62.23 -25.30 -12.56
N ASN A 639 63.16 -26.02 -13.20
CA ASN A 639 63.19 -27.48 -13.35
C ASN A 639 63.34 -28.20 -12.03
N VAL A 640 62.62 -29.32 -11.84
CA VAL A 640 63.18 -30.54 -11.20
C VAL A 640 62.65 -31.76 -11.94
N ARG A 641 63.62 -32.60 -12.37
CA ARG A 641 63.50 -33.94 -12.98
C ARG A 641 63.05 -35.00 -11.95
N ASN A 642 62.35 -35.99 -12.42
CA ASN A 642 62.76 -37.43 -12.54
C ASN A 642 61.55 -38.26 -12.95
N GLU A 643 61.67 -38.92 -14.00
CA GLU A 643 62.12 -40.26 -14.47
C GLU A 643 61.02 -41.35 -14.42
N ASN A 644 60.73 -41.79 -15.66
CA ASN A 644 60.51 -43.16 -16.16
C ASN A 644 59.54 -44.11 -15.45
N ILE A 645 58.62 -44.69 -16.22
CA ILE A 645 58.68 -46.04 -16.78
C ILE A 645 57.54 -46.27 -17.81
N GLN A 646 57.98 -46.66 -18.97
CA GLN A 646 57.55 -47.41 -20.15
C GLN A 646 56.19 -48.18 -20.13
N GLN A 647 55.51 -48.00 -21.28
CA GLN A 647 55.06 -49.00 -22.27
C GLN A 647 53.85 -49.89 -21.97
N GLY A 648 52.98 -49.88 -22.97
CA GLY A 648 52.04 -50.95 -23.26
C GLY A 648 50.99 -50.58 -24.29
N ASN A 649 51.40 -50.63 -25.57
CA ASN A 649 50.47 -50.74 -26.72
C ASN A 649 49.59 -51.97 -26.56
N ILE A 650 48.32 -51.90 -27.06
CA ILE A 650 47.81 -52.89 -28.04
C ILE A 650 46.50 -52.29 -28.65
N GLN A 651 46.52 -52.31 -29.98
CA GLN A 651 45.39 -52.13 -30.92
C GLN A 651 44.31 -53.21 -30.76
N GLY A 652 43.14 -52.94 -31.21
CA GLY A 652 42.11 -53.91 -31.48
C GLY A 652 40.82 -53.29 -32.00
N GLU A 653 40.69 -53.38 -33.27
CA GLU A 653 39.58 -53.01 -34.19
C GLU A 653 38.29 -53.84 -33.94
N ILE A 654 37.18 -53.27 -34.45
CA ILE A 654 36.05 -53.89 -35.19
C ILE A 654 34.95 -54.59 -34.35
N GLN A 655 33.77 -54.10 -34.30
CA GLN A 655 32.56 -54.18 -35.17
C GLN A 655 31.46 -53.23 -34.76
#